data_7bb4568f317f509208fd3ddb445de3e9
#
_entry.id   7bb4568f317f509208fd3ddb445de3e9
#
_cell.length_a   1.000
_cell.length_b   1.000
_cell.length_c   1.000
_cell.angle_alpha   90.00
_cell.angle_beta   90.00
_cell.angle_gamma   90.00
#
_symmetry.space_group_name_H-M   'P 1'
#
loop_
_entity.id
_entity.type
_entity.pdbx_description
1 polymer ?
#
loop_
_entity_poly.entity_id
_entity_poly.type
_entity_poly.pdbx_seq_one_letter_code
_entity_poly.pdbx_strand_id
1 'polypeptide(L)'
;MKFARLIIFFLFISASSTFAQQNLNDTLPVDPNVKIGKLSNGLTYYIRQNKKPEQKVELRLVVNAGSILEDDDQQGLAHFSEHMAFNGTTHFKKNDIVSFLQTIGVGFGNDLNANTSFDQTIYILPIPTDKPENINKGFEILEDWAHNVTYDTDDIDGERPVVLEESRLGKGANDRMYRKIYPNVFAGSLYANRLPIGLDSIIKNASYTTIRRFYKDWYRPDLMAVIVVGDIDPAKAEELIKQHFDGLKNPENERPRIHPDMPPYAKDQAQVVTDKEATSYTTIVNYSAEPIHPIVTLEEYKKDLTKQIFTTLFNQRLRELTQKENPPFVYAFTDFGSFARGYESFGASIGTGSSDATTGLKAFEEELERVKKYGFTKPELDRAKSDLLNQMDKMYNEKNKTESADYVSEYIQNFLTKEPIPGIENEDKYYKELLPQITIDNVNEISKQLQQDPKQFIALLGPEPSSSKSLPTDNDLLAVAYAAEKMDVKPYEEKAIASSLMTTLPKPGKIISSKKNSELGTTEFTLSNGVSVTIKPTDFKNDQILMSAIRPGGKNNYGLKDKYNAQYATSVITSMGVGNFSPIDLQKALSGKTVKVNPVLSDISEGISGNSSVKDLQSMMQLTYLYFTAPRVDTSLFKSFVQKNKTQLAFLSANPQAVFVDTLYKELYHNSPLAPVAVPKPEYFDQINLNRLMQIYKERFGNANGMHFTFVGSFKEDELRPLIERYIASLPSSPKKFNYVDNKLRPAKGKIDFTIHKGKEQKSLIVGVYSGEVPYSDALDLKADAISEILNIRIIEELREKIQGIYGGGTQARVEKYPYSHYTFFLQLPCGPEKVDTLLYAANKEIQNLIKDGPSKENLEKVQQQWKEQYKTDIKENGTWLSELQSFYFPGTNPDYFIHYLKHVNALTQKDIQDAAKLLLTTKNVLTGILMPEKKSK
;
A
#
# COMPACT_ATOMS: atom_id res chain seq x y z
N MET A 1 -60.99 36.10 -57.34
CA MET A 1 -59.69 36.76 -57.26
C MET A 1 -59.54 37.41 -55.85
N LYS A 2 -58.77 36.89 -54.98
CA LYS A 2 -58.03 37.61 -53.92
C LYS A 2 -57.29 36.53 -53.11
N PHE A 3 -55.98 36.53 -53.18
CA PHE A 3 -55.07 35.71 -52.44
C PHE A 3 -55.01 36.20 -50.96
N ALA A 4 -55.28 35.34 -50.03
CA ALA A 4 -54.89 35.56 -48.63
C ALA A 4 -53.62 34.72 -48.28
N ARG A 5 -52.56 35.40 -48.01
CA ARG A 5 -51.28 34.80 -47.50
C ARG A 5 -51.46 34.53 -46.01
N LEU A 6 -51.41 33.25 -45.69
CA LEU A 6 -51.30 32.80 -44.30
C LEU A 6 -49.81 32.80 -43.87
N ILE A 7 -49.42 33.72 -42.97
CA ILE A 7 -48.11 33.75 -42.34
C ILE A 7 -48.19 32.84 -41.06
N ILE A 8 -47.52 31.67 -41.13
CA ILE A 8 -47.35 30.81 -40.00
C ILE A 8 -46.14 31.32 -39.23
N PHE A 9 -46.39 31.87 -38.05
CA PHE A 9 -45.34 32.24 -37.08
C PHE A 9 -44.91 30.97 -36.33
N PHE A 10 -43.73 30.42 -36.67
CA PHE A 10 -43.07 29.37 -35.83
C PHE A 10 -42.46 30.06 -34.62
N LEU A 11 -43.08 29.90 -33.46
CA LEU A 11 -42.49 30.18 -32.18
C LEU A 11 -41.50 29.06 -31.83
N PHE A 12 -40.23 29.31 -32.06
CA PHE A 12 -39.16 28.50 -31.43
C PHE A 12 -39.17 28.78 -29.92
N ILE A 13 -39.78 27.89 -29.15
CA ILE A 13 -39.55 27.81 -27.73
C ILE A 13 -38.20 27.16 -27.58
N SER A 14 -37.12 27.92 -27.45
CA SER A 14 -35.87 27.47 -26.91
C SER A 14 -36.10 27.14 -25.43
N ALA A 15 -36.31 25.86 -25.14
CA ALA A 15 -36.18 25.33 -23.79
C ALA A 15 -34.70 25.49 -23.40
N SER A 16 -34.36 26.65 -22.90
CA SER A 16 -33.14 26.80 -22.09
C SER A 16 -33.35 25.94 -20.86
N SER A 17 -32.75 24.79 -20.83
CA SER A 17 -32.55 24.05 -19.58
C SER A 17 -31.72 24.98 -18.71
N THR A 18 -32.38 25.79 -17.91
CA THR A 18 -31.78 26.44 -16.76
C THR A 18 -31.39 25.32 -15.82
N PHE A 19 -30.15 24.86 -15.91
CA PHE A 19 -29.52 24.22 -14.78
C PHE A 19 -29.62 25.24 -13.65
N ALA A 20 -30.46 24.98 -12.66
CA ALA A 20 -30.49 25.78 -11.46
C ALA A 20 -29.08 25.70 -10.90
N GLN A 21 -28.33 26.78 -11.00
CA GLN A 21 -27.01 26.90 -10.38
C GLN A 21 -27.22 26.65 -8.88
N GLN A 22 -26.69 25.55 -8.36
CA GLN A 22 -26.79 25.25 -6.94
C GLN A 22 -26.22 26.43 -6.15
N ASN A 23 -26.91 26.82 -5.11
CA ASN A 23 -26.42 27.86 -4.21
C ASN A 23 -25.24 27.29 -3.43
N LEU A 24 -24.08 27.91 -3.54
CA LEU A 24 -22.85 27.47 -2.86
C LEU A 24 -22.99 27.39 -1.33
N ASN A 25 -24.01 28.04 -0.77
CA ASN A 25 -24.33 27.94 0.66
C ASN A 25 -25.25 26.75 1.00
N ASP A 26 -25.63 25.92 0.03
CA ASP A 26 -26.42 24.73 0.30
C ASP A 26 -25.61 23.74 1.12
N THR A 27 -26.25 23.20 2.16
CA THR A 27 -25.67 22.16 3.00
C THR A 27 -25.54 20.85 2.23
N LEU A 28 -24.42 20.19 2.42
CA LEU A 28 -24.16 18.89 1.82
C LEU A 28 -25.11 17.83 2.39
N PRO A 29 -25.75 17.03 1.54
CA PRO A 29 -26.62 15.95 2.00
C PRO A 29 -25.80 14.79 2.59
N VAL A 30 -26.50 13.91 3.30
CA VAL A 30 -25.98 12.60 3.67
C VAL A 30 -26.41 11.58 2.63
N ASP A 31 -25.55 10.62 2.27
CA ASP A 31 -25.89 9.52 1.36
C ASP A 31 -27.18 8.80 1.81
N PRO A 32 -28.22 8.75 0.99
CA PRO A 32 -29.47 8.09 1.35
C PRO A 32 -29.34 6.57 1.55
N ASN A 33 -28.23 5.96 1.13
CA ASN A 33 -27.99 4.53 1.27
C ASN A 33 -27.38 4.16 2.64
N VAL A 34 -26.94 5.12 3.45
CA VAL A 34 -26.50 4.88 4.82
C VAL A 34 -27.58 5.28 5.82
N LYS A 35 -27.89 4.38 6.75
CA LYS A 35 -28.71 4.68 7.90
C LYS A 35 -27.83 5.08 9.07
N ILE A 36 -27.92 6.32 9.50
CA ILE A 36 -27.24 6.82 10.71
C ILE A 36 -28.25 6.93 11.82
N GLY A 37 -27.90 6.42 12.99
CA GLY A 37 -28.74 6.52 14.17
C GLY A 37 -27.93 6.73 15.43
N LYS A 38 -28.64 7.06 16.51
CA LYS A 38 -28.05 7.24 17.85
C LYS A 38 -28.93 6.57 18.87
N LEU A 39 -28.33 5.73 19.73
CA LEU A 39 -29.03 5.10 20.85
C LEU A 39 -29.25 6.08 22.01
N SER A 40 -30.12 5.73 22.96
CA SER A 40 -30.44 6.56 24.10
C SER A 40 -29.24 6.84 25.01
N ASN A 41 -28.25 5.95 25.04
CA ASN A 41 -27.01 6.07 25.78
C ASN A 41 -25.92 6.87 25.04
N GLY A 42 -26.21 7.36 23.85
CA GLY A 42 -25.27 8.20 23.08
C GLY A 42 -24.46 7.48 22.00
N LEU A 43 -24.48 6.13 21.95
CA LEU A 43 -23.79 5.38 20.92
C LEU A 43 -24.34 5.71 19.54
N THR A 44 -23.44 6.02 18.59
CA THR A 44 -23.78 6.28 17.19
C THR A 44 -23.68 4.98 16.40
N TYR A 45 -24.50 4.79 15.37
CA TYR A 45 -24.36 3.67 14.47
C TYR A 45 -24.56 4.07 13.01
N TYR A 46 -23.86 3.34 12.13
CA TYR A 46 -23.95 3.44 10.69
C TYR A 46 -24.28 2.07 10.11
N ILE A 47 -25.29 2.02 9.26
CA ILE A 47 -25.70 0.76 8.61
C ILE A 47 -25.83 1.01 7.11
N ARG A 48 -25.16 0.19 6.31
CA ARG A 48 -25.29 0.18 4.85
C ARG A 48 -25.34 -1.25 4.33
N GLN A 49 -26.37 -1.57 3.57
CA GLN A 49 -26.37 -2.81 2.81
C GLN A 49 -25.45 -2.68 1.62
N ASN A 50 -24.49 -3.59 1.48
CA ASN A 50 -23.60 -3.71 0.32
C ASN A 50 -23.26 -5.17 0.07
N LYS A 51 -23.33 -5.62 -1.20
CA LYS A 51 -23.08 -7.01 -1.56
C LYS A 51 -21.70 -7.23 -2.21
N LYS A 52 -20.76 -6.41 -1.84
CA LYS A 52 -19.39 -6.55 -2.31
C LYS A 52 -18.43 -6.51 -1.12
N PRO A 53 -17.80 -7.67 -0.79
CA PRO A 53 -18.11 -9.01 -1.30
C PRO A 53 -19.47 -9.55 -0.82
N GLU A 54 -20.03 -10.50 -1.57
CA GLU A 54 -21.22 -11.23 -1.15
C GLU A 54 -20.95 -12.10 0.07
N GLN A 55 -21.97 -12.35 0.88
CA GLN A 55 -21.92 -13.21 2.06
C GLN A 55 -20.88 -12.76 3.10
N LYS A 56 -20.59 -11.45 3.17
CA LYS A 56 -19.68 -10.89 4.16
C LYS A 56 -20.22 -9.56 4.69
N VAL A 57 -20.01 -9.30 5.97
CA VAL A 57 -20.29 -8.02 6.62
C VAL A 57 -19.03 -7.50 7.29
N GLU A 58 -18.76 -6.24 7.09
CA GLU A 58 -17.71 -5.49 7.78
C GLU A 58 -18.31 -4.87 9.05
N LEU A 59 -17.86 -5.32 10.21
CA LEU A 59 -18.21 -4.77 11.50
C LEU A 59 -17.05 -3.96 12.05
N ARG A 60 -17.34 -2.78 12.61
CA ARG A 60 -16.35 -1.97 13.32
C ARG A 60 -16.93 -1.47 14.64
N LEU A 61 -16.08 -1.50 15.66
CA LEU A 61 -16.27 -0.69 16.84
C LEU A 61 -15.24 0.44 16.77
N VAL A 62 -15.72 1.68 16.74
CA VAL A 62 -14.90 2.89 16.74
C VAL A 62 -15.04 3.56 18.09
N VAL A 63 -13.96 3.64 18.84
CA VAL A 63 -13.92 4.32 20.13
C VAL A 63 -13.19 5.64 19.95
N ASN A 64 -13.86 6.76 20.15
CA ASN A 64 -13.31 8.12 20.07
C ASN A 64 -12.43 8.44 21.28
N ALA A 65 -11.54 7.52 21.61
CA ALA A 65 -10.56 7.59 22.68
C ALA A 65 -9.26 6.93 22.24
N GLY A 66 -8.16 7.61 22.46
CA GLY A 66 -6.82 7.15 22.16
C GLY A 66 -5.82 7.73 23.15
N SER A 67 -4.54 7.70 22.83
CA SER A 67 -3.46 8.06 23.74
C SER A 67 -3.51 9.51 24.24
N ILE A 68 -4.19 10.41 23.53
CA ILE A 68 -4.33 11.82 23.94
C ILE A 68 -5.13 11.99 25.24
N LEU A 69 -5.93 10.99 25.60
CA LEU A 69 -6.77 11.00 26.80
C LEU A 69 -6.11 10.32 28.00
N GLU A 70 -4.90 9.81 27.84
CA GLU A 70 -4.12 9.19 28.92
C GLU A 70 -3.67 10.25 29.94
N ASP A 71 -3.71 9.87 31.21
CA ASP A 71 -3.02 10.63 32.25
C ASP A 71 -1.50 10.36 32.18
N ASP A 72 -0.68 11.13 32.89
CA ASP A 72 0.77 10.99 32.86
C ASP A 72 1.26 9.60 33.31
N ASP A 73 0.52 8.94 34.17
CA ASP A 73 0.79 7.56 34.63
C ASP A 73 0.20 6.47 33.72
N GLN A 74 -0.39 6.87 32.58
CA GLN A 74 -1.09 5.96 31.65
C GLN A 74 -0.50 5.92 30.24
N GLN A 75 0.64 6.56 29.98
CA GLN A 75 1.19 6.64 28.62
C GLN A 75 1.47 5.26 28.02
N GLY A 76 0.70 4.87 27.03
CA GLY A 76 0.68 3.57 26.34
C GLY A 76 -0.47 2.65 26.78
N LEU A 77 -1.32 3.08 27.74
CA LEU A 77 -2.41 2.22 28.24
C LEU A 77 -3.67 2.27 27.36
N ALA A 78 -3.82 3.27 26.48
CA ALA A 78 -4.82 3.24 25.43
C ALA A 78 -4.56 2.06 24.47
N HIS A 79 -3.34 1.92 24.02
CA HIS A 79 -2.88 0.81 23.18
C HIS A 79 -2.91 -0.52 23.93
N PHE A 80 -2.49 -0.53 25.17
CA PHE A 80 -2.58 -1.73 26.02
C PHE A 80 -4.03 -2.20 26.18
N SER A 81 -5.00 -1.26 26.26
CA SER A 81 -6.43 -1.62 26.35
C SER A 81 -6.96 -2.26 25.06
N GLU A 82 -6.44 -1.86 23.91
CA GLU A 82 -6.69 -2.53 22.63
C GLU A 82 -6.27 -3.99 22.69
N HIS A 83 -5.04 -4.29 23.15
CA HIS A 83 -4.52 -5.64 23.29
C HIS A 83 -5.37 -6.48 24.26
N MET A 84 -5.78 -5.89 25.39
CA MET A 84 -6.60 -6.61 26.39
C MET A 84 -7.94 -7.07 25.82
N ALA A 85 -8.48 -6.40 24.79
CA ALA A 85 -9.73 -6.83 24.14
C ALA A 85 -9.63 -8.23 23.49
N PHE A 86 -8.42 -8.71 23.21
CA PHE A 86 -8.16 -10.05 22.67
C PHE A 86 -7.75 -11.06 23.74
N ASN A 87 -7.50 -10.60 24.96
CA ASN A 87 -6.95 -11.43 26.06
C ASN A 87 -8.00 -12.01 26.98
N GLY A 88 -9.26 -11.64 26.86
CA GLY A 88 -10.37 -12.21 27.63
C GLY A 88 -11.48 -11.19 27.86
N THR A 89 -12.70 -11.69 27.70
CA THR A 89 -13.92 -10.94 27.89
C THR A 89 -14.91 -11.75 28.72
N THR A 90 -16.07 -11.19 28.99
CA THR A 90 -17.12 -11.92 29.78
C THR A 90 -17.56 -13.21 29.08
N HIS A 91 -17.70 -13.20 27.75
CA HIS A 91 -18.22 -14.34 27.00
C HIS A 91 -17.14 -15.20 26.35
N PHE A 92 -15.93 -14.67 26.18
CA PHE A 92 -14.81 -15.35 25.54
C PHE A 92 -13.57 -15.35 26.44
N LYS A 93 -13.01 -16.51 26.69
CA LYS A 93 -11.72 -16.62 27.37
C LYS A 93 -10.59 -16.20 26.44
N LYS A 94 -9.38 -16.02 26.97
CA LYS A 94 -8.17 -15.76 26.20
C LYS A 94 -8.08 -16.73 25.02
N ASN A 95 -7.84 -16.19 23.83
CA ASN A 95 -7.72 -16.87 22.53
C ASN A 95 -9.03 -17.44 21.95
N ASP A 96 -10.16 -17.47 22.67
CA ASP A 96 -11.42 -18.01 22.16
C ASP A 96 -11.94 -17.20 20.97
N ILE A 97 -11.84 -15.87 21.03
CA ILE A 97 -12.23 -14.97 19.92
C ILE A 97 -11.44 -15.31 18.64
N VAL A 98 -10.11 -15.34 18.76
CA VAL A 98 -9.24 -15.63 17.60
C VAL A 98 -9.49 -17.04 17.07
N SER A 99 -9.60 -18.03 17.96
CA SER A 99 -9.89 -19.41 17.55
C SER A 99 -11.24 -19.54 16.86
N PHE A 100 -12.31 -18.95 17.41
CA PHE A 100 -13.62 -18.94 16.79
C PHE A 100 -13.57 -18.31 15.38
N LEU A 101 -12.95 -17.14 15.24
CA LEU A 101 -12.87 -16.43 13.96
C LEU A 101 -12.08 -17.23 12.91
N GLN A 102 -11.01 -17.90 13.31
CA GLN A 102 -10.29 -18.83 12.42
C GLN A 102 -11.17 -20.01 11.97
N THR A 103 -12.06 -20.52 12.82
CA THR A 103 -12.97 -21.63 12.43
C THR A 103 -14.00 -21.23 11.40
N ILE A 104 -14.29 -19.92 11.27
CA ILE A 104 -15.19 -19.37 10.25
C ILE A 104 -14.43 -18.72 9.08
N GLY A 105 -13.10 -18.89 9.02
CA GLY A 105 -12.28 -18.43 7.91
C GLY A 105 -11.77 -16.99 8.00
N VAL A 106 -11.83 -16.37 9.16
CA VAL A 106 -11.29 -15.03 9.42
C VAL A 106 -9.87 -15.14 9.98
N GLY A 107 -8.88 -14.66 9.24
CA GLY A 107 -7.46 -14.73 9.61
C GLY A 107 -7.08 -13.64 10.61
N PHE A 108 -6.32 -13.99 11.66
CA PHE A 108 -5.76 -13.02 12.58
C PHE A 108 -4.62 -12.22 11.94
N GLY A 109 -4.66 -10.91 12.10
CA GLY A 109 -3.68 -9.99 11.52
C GLY A 109 -4.03 -9.50 10.10
N ASN A 110 -4.49 -10.39 9.23
CA ASN A 110 -4.88 -10.03 7.86
C ASN A 110 -6.32 -9.48 7.79
N ASP A 111 -7.26 -10.11 8.49
CA ASP A 111 -8.67 -9.74 8.47
C ASP A 111 -9.09 -9.11 9.80
N LEU A 112 -8.89 -9.86 10.89
CA LEU A 112 -9.12 -9.40 12.25
C LEU A 112 -7.95 -8.57 12.73
N ASN A 113 -8.21 -7.32 13.10
CA ASN A 113 -7.18 -6.41 13.59
C ASN A 113 -7.80 -5.32 14.47
N ALA A 114 -6.95 -4.53 15.13
CA ALA A 114 -7.32 -3.29 15.77
C ALA A 114 -6.18 -2.28 15.64
N ASN A 115 -6.43 -1.02 15.91
CA ASN A 115 -5.41 0.01 15.95
C ASN A 115 -5.78 1.12 16.92
N THR A 116 -4.77 1.62 17.62
CA THR A 116 -4.86 2.79 18.50
C THR A 116 -4.03 3.93 17.95
N SER A 117 -4.64 5.11 17.86
CA SER A 117 -4.01 6.36 17.48
C SER A 117 -4.02 7.35 18.63
N PHE A 118 -3.63 8.59 18.39
CA PHE A 118 -3.74 9.65 19.38
C PHE A 118 -5.19 9.85 19.87
N ASP A 119 -6.14 9.82 18.94
CA ASP A 119 -7.51 10.26 19.19
C ASP A 119 -8.56 9.17 19.17
N GLN A 120 -8.23 7.96 18.71
CA GLN A 120 -9.19 6.88 18.56
C GLN A 120 -8.56 5.50 18.70
N THR A 121 -9.42 4.52 19.00
CA THR A 121 -9.15 3.08 18.88
C THR A 121 -10.23 2.47 17.98
N ILE A 122 -9.83 1.66 17.03
CA ILE A 122 -10.71 1.05 16.02
C ILE A 122 -10.50 -0.46 16.02
N TYR A 123 -11.59 -1.20 16.18
CA TYR A 123 -11.62 -2.66 16.08
C TYR A 123 -12.23 -3.09 14.76
N ILE A 124 -11.57 -4.01 14.06
CA ILE A 124 -11.89 -4.48 12.71
C ILE A 124 -12.32 -5.93 12.78
N LEU A 125 -13.57 -6.19 12.39
CA LEU A 125 -14.18 -7.51 12.50
C LEU A 125 -15.01 -7.84 11.25
N PRO A 126 -14.42 -8.42 10.20
CA PRO A 126 -15.19 -8.96 9.09
C PRO A 126 -15.81 -10.32 9.46
N ILE A 127 -17.07 -10.52 9.12
CA ILE A 127 -17.80 -11.76 9.45
C ILE A 127 -18.43 -12.33 8.19
N PRO A 128 -18.23 -13.65 7.88
CA PRO A 128 -19.03 -14.35 6.88
C PRO A 128 -20.50 -14.44 7.30
N THR A 129 -21.41 -14.11 6.38
CA THR A 129 -22.86 -14.06 6.65
C THR A 129 -23.62 -15.31 6.17
N ASP A 130 -22.90 -16.34 5.77
CA ASP A 130 -23.45 -17.62 5.31
C ASP A 130 -24.24 -18.36 6.41
N LYS A 131 -23.92 -18.08 7.67
CA LYS A 131 -24.59 -18.63 8.86
C LYS A 131 -25.02 -17.52 9.80
N PRO A 132 -26.31 -17.46 10.20
CA PRO A 132 -26.81 -16.45 11.12
C PRO A 132 -26.09 -16.41 12.48
N GLU A 133 -25.60 -17.54 12.96
CA GLU A 133 -24.84 -17.63 14.21
C GLU A 133 -23.53 -16.86 14.16
N ASN A 134 -22.87 -16.78 13.01
CA ASN A 134 -21.64 -16.01 12.84
C ASN A 134 -21.89 -14.51 13.07
N ILE A 135 -23.00 -14.00 12.52
CA ILE A 135 -23.41 -12.61 12.68
C ILE A 135 -23.67 -12.29 14.16
N ASN A 136 -24.46 -13.12 14.83
CA ASN A 136 -24.78 -12.92 16.25
C ASN A 136 -23.49 -12.93 17.11
N LYS A 137 -22.58 -13.86 16.86
CA LYS A 137 -21.29 -13.91 17.53
C LYS A 137 -20.41 -12.68 17.23
N GLY A 138 -20.47 -12.16 16.01
CA GLY A 138 -19.78 -10.93 15.66
C GLY A 138 -20.25 -9.73 16.49
N PHE A 139 -21.55 -9.59 16.70
CA PHE A 139 -22.10 -8.52 17.54
C PHE A 139 -21.79 -8.74 19.02
N GLU A 140 -21.79 -10.00 19.52
CA GLU A 140 -21.38 -10.33 20.88
C GLU A 140 -19.90 -9.97 21.12
N ILE A 141 -19.01 -10.20 20.14
CA ILE A 141 -17.61 -9.78 20.19
C ILE A 141 -17.48 -8.26 20.26
N LEU A 142 -18.23 -7.52 19.41
CA LEU A 142 -18.21 -6.05 19.46
C LEU A 142 -18.70 -5.49 20.81
N GLU A 143 -19.77 -6.08 21.37
CA GLU A 143 -20.27 -5.72 22.70
C GLU A 143 -19.19 -5.96 23.78
N ASP A 144 -18.54 -7.12 23.71
CA ASP A 144 -17.49 -7.48 24.65
C ASP A 144 -16.30 -6.54 24.57
N TRP A 145 -15.89 -6.15 23.40
CA TRP A 145 -14.84 -5.15 23.23
C TRP A 145 -15.23 -3.77 23.76
N ALA A 146 -16.50 -3.41 23.60
CA ALA A 146 -17.02 -2.11 24.03
C ALA A 146 -17.11 -1.98 25.56
N HIS A 147 -17.42 -3.06 26.30
CA HIS A 147 -17.78 -2.93 27.72
C HIS A 147 -17.39 -4.11 28.62
N ASN A 148 -17.04 -5.27 28.08
CA ASN A 148 -16.95 -6.53 28.83
C ASN A 148 -15.54 -7.14 28.89
N VAL A 149 -14.48 -6.38 28.62
CA VAL A 149 -13.09 -6.85 28.76
C VAL A 149 -12.79 -7.08 30.25
N THR A 150 -12.28 -8.27 30.60
CA THR A 150 -12.14 -8.71 32.02
C THR A 150 -10.93 -8.12 32.73
N TYR A 151 -9.83 -7.89 32.01
CA TYR A 151 -8.57 -7.39 32.58
C TYR A 151 -8.09 -8.26 33.76
N ASP A 152 -8.11 -9.57 33.58
CA ASP A 152 -7.56 -10.51 34.61
C ASP A 152 -6.06 -10.23 34.81
N THR A 153 -5.61 -10.35 36.05
CA THR A 153 -4.22 -10.01 36.41
C THR A 153 -3.19 -10.84 35.66
N ASP A 154 -3.47 -12.11 35.45
CA ASP A 154 -2.59 -13.04 34.73
C ASP A 154 -2.51 -12.68 33.25
N ASP A 155 -3.63 -12.24 32.64
CA ASP A 155 -3.68 -11.80 31.25
C ASP A 155 -2.97 -10.45 31.06
N ILE A 156 -3.13 -9.50 31.99
CA ILE A 156 -2.38 -8.24 31.99
C ILE A 156 -0.88 -8.53 32.04
N ASP A 157 -0.43 -9.36 32.98
CA ASP A 157 1.00 -9.66 33.12
C ASP A 157 1.53 -10.47 31.94
N GLY A 158 0.70 -11.30 31.33
CA GLY A 158 1.00 -12.02 30.11
C GLY A 158 1.13 -11.12 28.88
N GLU A 159 0.38 -10.02 28.79
CA GLU A 159 0.38 -9.12 27.64
C GLU A 159 1.47 -8.05 27.70
N ARG A 160 1.95 -7.66 28.90
CA ARG A 160 3.05 -6.68 29.05
C ARG A 160 4.28 -7.02 28.19
N PRO A 161 4.83 -8.26 28.22
CA PRO A 161 5.95 -8.63 27.34
C PRO A 161 5.64 -8.50 25.86
N VAL A 162 4.41 -8.82 25.43
CA VAL A 162 3.98 -8.76 24.02
C VAL A 162 3.98 -7.31 23.54
N VAL A 163 3.38 -6.38 24.29
CA VAL A 163 3.37 -4.94 23.97
C VAL A 163 4.79 -4.35 24.02
N LEU A 164 5.63 -4.80 24.96
CA LEU A 164 7.04 -4.39 25.00
C LEU A 164 7.85 -4.90 23.80
N GLU A 165 7.55 -6.10 23.30
CA GLU A 165 8.16 -6.60 22.06
C GLU A 165 7.73 -5.77 20.83
N GLU A 166 6.46 -5.38 20.74
CA GLU A 166 5.99 -4.48 19.70
C GLU A 166 6.70 -3.13 19.77
N SER A 167 6.75 -2.52 20.97
CA SER A 167 7.52 -1.28 21.20
C SER A 167 8.97 -1.46 20.74
N ARG A 168 9.61 -2.60 21.07
CA ARG A 168 10.98 -2.90 20.66
C ARG A 168 11.13 -2.95 19.14
N LEU A 169 10.18 -3.57 18.44
CA LEU A 169 10.20 -3.64 16.97
C LEU A 169 10.08 -2.27 16.30
N GLY A 170 9.32 -1.35 16.88
CA GLY A 170 9.18 0.03 16.39
C GLY A 170 10.44 0.89 16.56
N LYS A 171 11.33 0.55 17.51
CA LYS A 171 12.55 1.34 17.78
C LYS A 171 13.55 1.26 16.63
N GLY A 172 14.31 2.34 16.41
CA GLY A 172 15.36 2.43 15.40
C GLY A 172 15.78 3.87 15.15
N ALA A 173 16.58 4.10 14.10
CA ALA A 173 17.07 5.43 13.78
C ALA A 173 15.93 6.46 13.60
N ASN A 174 14.91 6.10 12.85
CA ASN A 174 13.77 6.99 12.62
C ASN A 174 13.04 7.32 13.92
N ASP A 175 12.68 6.31 14.74
CA ASP A 175 12.01 6.55 16.03
C ASP A 175 12.85 7.49 16.91
N ARG A 176 14.16 7.24 17.01
CA ARG A 176 15.05 8.09 17.81
C ARG A 176 15.12 9.54 17.30
N MET A 177 15.12 9.73 15.98
CA MET A 177 15.18 11.06 15.37
C MET A 177 13.84 11.78 15.49
N TYR A 178 12.73 11.11 15.18
CA TYR A 178 11.38 11.70 15.27
C TYR A 178 11.03 12.11 16.70
N ARG A 179 11.33 11.28 17.71
CA ARG A 179 11.12 11.64 19.12
C ARG A 179 11.85 12.92 19.54
N LYS A 180 12.99 13.25 18.91
CA LYS A 180 13.72 14.49 19.19
C LYS A 180 13.05 15.72 18.59
N ILE A 181 12.33 15.58 17.47
CA ILE A 181 11.70 16.73 16.81
C ILE A 181 10.23 16.91 17.19
N TYR A 182 9.53 15.89 17.67
CA TYR A 182 8.11 15.99 18.03
C TYR A 182 7.76 17.14 18.99
N PRO A 183 8.55 17.47 20.02
CA PRO A 183 8.25 18.63 20.85
C PRO A 183 8.14 19.94 20.06
N ASN A 184 8.93 20.11 18.99
CA ASN A 184 8.87 21.26 18.11
C ASN A 184 7.78 21.12 17.03
N VAL A 185 7.62 19.94 16.43
CA VAL A 185 6.55 19.67 15.46
C VAL A 185 5.17 19.97 16.03
N PHE A 186 4.95 19.55 17.27
CA PHE A 186 3.66 19.76 17.95
C PHE A 186 3.58 21.09 18.73
N ALA A 187 4.55 21.98 18.56
CA ALA A 187 4.56 23.33 19.15
C ALA A 187 4.21 23.36 20.65
N GLY A 188 4.59 22.34 21.41
CA GLY A 188 4.30 22.22 22.83
C GLY A 188 2.88 21.71 23.16
N SER A 189 2.10 21.32 22.17
CA SER A 189 0.83 20.62 22.38
C SER A 189 1.02 19.31 23.12
N LEU A 190 -0.03 18.84 23.79
CA LEU A 190 -0.07 17.57 24.50
C LEU A 190 0.28 16.36 23.59
N TYR A 191 0.02 16.45 22.30
CA TYR A 191 0.37 15.44 21.31
C TYR A 191 1.86 15.03 21.34
N ALA A 192 2.75 15.98 21.67
CA ALA A 192 4.19 15.71 21.77
C ALA A 192 4.54 14.62 22.81
N ASN A 193 3.69 14.46 23.83
CA ASN A 193 3.93 13.61 25.00
C ASN A 193 2.94 12.44 25.11
N ARG A 194 2.17 12.17 24.05
CA ARG A 194 1.13 11.14 24.06
C ARG A 194 1.22 10.19 22.84
N LEU A 195 2.45 9.77 22.52
CA LEU A 195 2.62 8.78 21.44
C LEU A 195 1.88 7.49 21.79
N PRO A 196 1.10 6.90 20.87
CA PRO A 196 0.25 5.74 21.14
C PRO A 196 0.99 4.54 21.72
N ILE A 197 2.22 4.28 21.26
CA ILE A 197 3.05 3.20 21.81
C ILE A 197 3.47 3.43 23.27
N GLY A 198 3.41 4.66 23.76
CA GLY A 198 3.66 5.05 25.13
C GLY A 198 5.10 4.90 25.61
N LEU A 199 5.21 4.65 26.90
CA LEU A 199 6.49 4.48 27.60
C LEU A 199 6.65 3.05 28.14
N ASP A 200 7.77 2.40 27.78
CA ASP A 200 8.07 1.04 28.24
C ASP A 200 8.03 0.91 29.79
N SER A 201 8.43 1.97 30.52
CA SER A 201 8.41 2.00 31.97
C SER A 201 7.00 1.92 32.55
N ILE A 202 6.04 2.56 31.91
CA ILE A 202 4.62 2.53 32.31
C ILE A 202 4.02 1.18 31.95
N ILE A 203 4.17 0.72 30.71
CA ILE A 203 3.70 -0.60 30.27
C ILE A 203 4.18 -1.69 31.22
N LYS A 204 5.46 -1.65 31.61
CA LYS A 204 6.07 -2.64 32.50
C LYS A 204 5.56 -2.57 33.93
N ASN A 205 5.32 -1.38 34.50
CA ASN A 205 5.18 -1.20 35.95
C ASN A 205 3.83 -0.63 36.38
N ALA A 206 2.95 -0.20 35.48
CA ALA A 206 1.64 0.36 35.82
C ALA A 206 0.84 -0.65 36.68
N SER A 207 0.19 -0.15 37.71
CA SER A 207 -0.68 -0.95 38.54
C SER A 207 -1.90 -1.46 37.77
N TYR A 208 -2.45 -2.58 38.14
CA TYR A 208 -3.68 -3.10 37.55
C TYR A 208 -4.83 -2.09 37.61
N THR A 209 -4.89 -1.31 38.70
CA THR A 209 -5.89 -0.25 38.85
C THR A 209 -5.69 0.85 37.81
N THR A 210 -4.45 1.27 37.57
CA THR A 210 -4.11 2.30 36.56
C THR A 210 -4.47 1.83 35.15
N ILE A 211 -4.20 0.54 34.83
CA ILE A 211 -4.53 -0.04 33.52
C ILE A 211 -6.05 -0.07 33.33
N ARG A 212 -6.80 -0.63 34.29
CA ARG A 212 -8.26 -0.73 34.23
C ARG A 212 -8.94 0.63 34.17
N ARG A 213 -8.31 1.68 34.77
CA ARG A 213 -8.87 3.04 34.81
C ARG A 213 -9.07 3.62 33.43
N PHE A 214 -8.11 3.43 32.49
CA PHE A 214 -8.25 3.94 31.12
C PHE A 214 -9.51 3.41 30.43
N TYR A 215 -9.67 2.08 30.42
CA TYR A 215 -10.83 1.44 29.84
C TYR A 215 -12.14 1.91 30.49
N LYS A 216 -12.18 1.93 31.82
CA LYS A 216 -13.36 2.35 32.60
C LYS A 216 -13.77 3.80 32.32
N ASP A 217 -12.82 4.71 32.11
CA ASP A 217 -13.09 6.14 31.91
C ASP A 217 -13.51 6.43 30.46
N TRP A 218 -12.98 5.70 29.48
CA TRP A 218 -13.05 6.10 28.08
C TRP A 218 -13.81 5.14 27.15
N TYR A 219 -14.00 3.87 27.55
CA TYR A 219 -14.82 2.93 26.79
C TYR A 219 -16.29 3.05 27.22
N ARG A 220 -16.95 4.06 26.67
CA ARG A 220 -18.31 4.42 27.01
C ARG A 220 -19.12 4.75 25.76
N PRO A 221 -20.44 4.43 25.75
CA PRO A 221 -21.30 4.53 24.57
C PRO A 221 -21.30 5.87 23.85
N ASP A 222 -21.28 6.99 24.57
CA ASP A 222 -21.31 8.34 23.99
C ASP A 222 -20.06 8.70 23.17
N LEU A 223 -18.96 7.96 23.37
CA LEU A 223 -17.71 8.07 22.58
C LEU A 223 -17.58 6.99 21.52
N MET A 224 -18.59 6.16 21.29
CA MET A 224 -18.50 5.00 20.40
C MET A 224 -19.38 5.12 19.17
N ALA A 225 -18.91 4.48 18.09
CA ALA A 225 -19.75 4.16 16.96
C ALA A 225 -19.63 2.67 16.59
N VAL A 226 -20.75 2.07 16.22
CA VAL A 226 -20.85 0.75 15.59
C VAL A 226 -21.14 0.94 14.11
N ILE A 227 -20.26 0.42 13.25
CA ILE A 227 -20.40 0.51 11.81
C ILE A 227 -20.64 -0.87 11.24
N VAL A 228 -21.71 -1.02 10.46
CA VAL A 228 -22.15 -2.27 9.85
C VAL A 228 -22.35 -2.05 8.36
N VAL A 229 -21.44 -2.58 7.55
CA VAL A 229 -21.52 -2.48 6.09
C VAL A 229 -21.33 -3.85 5.47
N GLY A 230 -22.28 -4.31 4.67
CA GLY A 230 -22.14 -5.61 4.03
C GLY A 230 -23.43 -6.28 3.60
N ASP A 231 -23.33 -7.57 3.32
CA ASP A 231 -24.48 -8.40 2.91
C ASP A 231 -25.32 -8.83 4.12
N ILE A 232 -25.97 -7.84 4.69
CA ILE A 232 -26.90 -8.00 5.84
C ILE A 232 -28.13 -7.11 5.62
N ASP A 233 -29.29 -7.57 6.10
CA ASP A 233 -30.50 -6.76 6.11
C ASP A 233 -30.37 -5.60 7.12
N PRO A 234 -30.60 -4.32 6.70
CA PRO A 234 -30.42 -3.17 7.58
C PRO A 234 -31.34 -3.18 8.83
N ALA A 235 -32.53 -3.73 8.74
CA ALA A 235 -33.44 -3.81 9.89
C ALA A 235 -32.92 -4.84 10.91
N LYS A 236 -32.37 -5.95 10.41
CA LYS A 236 -31.74 -6.97 11.27
C LYS A 236 -30.45 -6.43 11.93
N ALA A 237 -29.64 -5.69 11.17
CA ALA A 237 -28.44 -5.04 11.73
C ALA A 237 -28.80 -4.05 12.85
N GLU A 238 -29.84 -3.23 12.66
CA GLU A 238 -30.31 -2.30 13.70
C GLU A 238 -30.88 -3.02 14.93
N GLU A 239 -31.63 -4.11 14.72
CA GLU A 239 -32.13 -4.96 15.81
C GLU A 239 -30.96 -5.48 16.67
N LEU A 240 -29.91 -6.01 16.05
CA LEU A 240 -28.74 -6.53 16.73
C LEU A 240 -27.97 -5.42 17.48
N ILE A 241 -27.81 -4.24 16.84
CA ILE A 241 -27.18 -3.09 17.51
C ILE A 241 -27.96 -2.73 18.79
N LYS A 242 -29.29 -2.64 18.70
CA LYS A 242 -30.11 -2.34 19.89
C LYS A 242 -30.05 -3.43 20.94
N GLN A 243 -30.09 -4.70 20.53
CA GLN A 243 -29.99 -5.83 21.43
C GLN A 243 -28.69 -5.81 22.24
N HIS A 244 -27.55 -5.54 21.60
CA HIS A 244 -26.26 -5.63 22.22
C HIS A 244 -25.79 -4.32 22.90
N PHE A 245 -26.26 -3.17 22.45
CA PHE A 245 -25.68 -1.89 22.90
C PHE A 245 -26.67 -0.96 23.64
N ASP A 246 -27.98 -1.13 23.55
CA ASP A 246 -28.93 -0.25 24.25
C ASP A 246 -28.80 -0.34 25.79
N GLY A 247 -28.41 -1.49 26.29
CA GLY A 247 -28.24 -1.73 27.74
C GLY A 247 -26.97 -1.14 28.34
N LEU A 248 -26.02 -0.75 27.52
CA LEU A 248 -24.74 -0.19 27.97
C LEU A 248 -24.94 1.19 28.60
N LYS A 249 -24.17 1.49 29.65
CA LYS A 249 -24.29 2.75 30.39
C LYS A 249 -22.99 3.54 30.36
N ASN A 250 -23.12 4.85 30.25
CA ASN A 250 -22.02 5.75 30.53
C ASN A 250 -21.71 5.80 32.02
N PRO A 251 -20.47 6.08 32.43
CA PRO A 251 -20.10 6.31 33.83
C PRO A 251 -20.90 7.46 34.45
N GLU A 252 -21.27 7.38 35.76
CA GLU A 252 -21.99 8.45 36.45
C GLU A 252 -21.21 9.78 36.48
N ASN A 253 -19.87 9.71 36.52
CA ASN A 253 -18.96 10.86 36.53
C ASN A 253 -18.11 10.86 35.28
N GLU A 254 -18.70 11.22 34.14
CA GLU A 254 -18.02 11.25 32.85
C GLU A 254 -16.86 12.28 32.84
N ARG A 255 -15.68 11.80 32.48
CA ARG A 255 -14.56 12.70 32.19
C ARG A 255 -14.80 13.40 30.85
N PRO A 256 -14.59 14.74 30.76
CA PRO A 256 -14.72 15.45 29.47
C PRO A 256 -13.65 14.95 28.50
N ARG A 257 -14.07 14.62 27.26
CA ARG A 257 -13.11 14.36 26.20
C ARG A 257 -12.44 15.68 25.79
N ILE A 258 -11.14 15.75 26.00
CA ILE A 258 -10.35 16.94 25.66
C ILE A 258 -9.97 16.92 24.18
N HIS A 259 -9.80 18.12 23.62
CA HIS A 259 -9.23 18.38 22.30
C HIS A 259 -8.06 19.36 22.52
N PRO A 260 -6.82 18.84 22.64
CA PRO A 260 -5.67 19.68 22.88
C PRO A 260 -5.43 20.66 21.74
N ASP A 261 -5.13 21.89 22.09
CA ASP A 261 -4.78 22.91 21.12
C ASP A 261 -3.43 22.64 20.46
N MET A 262 -3.31 23.08 19.22
CA MET A 262 -2.05 23.19 18.47
C MET A 262 -1.71 24.68 18.34
N PRO A 263 -0.90 25.24 19.26
CA PRO A 263 -0.54 26.64 19.16
C PRO A 263 0.34 26.89 17.94
N PRO A 264 0.22 28.05 17.27
CA PRO A 264 1.11 28.41 16.18
C PRO A 264 2.55 28.56 16.68
N TYR A 265 3.52 28.33 15.80
CA TYR A 265 4.92 28.56 16.14
C TYR A 265 5.16 30.03 16.49
N ALA A 266 5.81 30.28 17.62
CA ALA A 266 6.11 31.63 18.07
C ALA A 266 7.12 32.38 17.19
N LYS A 267 7.99 31.59 16.50
CA LYS A 267 9.03 32.07 15.58
C LYS A 267 9.43 30.95 14.65
N ASP A 268 10.14 31.27 13.57
CA ASP A 268 10.80 30.26 12.75
C ASP A 268 11.85 29.52 13.56
N GLN A 269 11.89 28.20 13.37
CA GLN A 269 12.79 27.32 14.09
C GLN A 269 13.37 26.28 13.13
N ALA A 270 14.58 25.81 13.42
CA ALA A 270 15.12 24.64 12.74
C ALA A 270 15.79 23.71 13.75
N GLN A 271 15.94 22.45 13.36
CA GLN A 271 16.61 21.42 14.15
C GLN A 271 17.29 20.40 13.26
N VAL A 272 18.60 20.19 13.48
CA VAL A 272 19.36 19.14 12.82
C VAL A 272 19.49 17.94 13.78
N VAL A 273 19.03 16.78 13.32
CA VAL A 273 19.03 15.53 14.11
C VAL A 273 19.66 14.43 13.30
N THR A 274 20.67 13.78 13.88
CA THR A 274 21.38 12.68 13.21
C THR A 274 21.31 11.38 13.99
N ASP A 275 21.46 10.29 13.25
CA ASP A 275 21.66 8.95 13.82
C ASP A 275 22.59 8.12 12.93
N LYS A 276 23.49 7.34 13.56
CA LYS A 276 24.46 6.51 12.86
C LYS A 276 23.86 5.39 12.00
N GLU A 277 22.60 5.02 12.25
CA GLU A 277 21.88 3.98 11.50
C GLU A 277 20.92 4.57 10.45
N ALA A 278 20.83 5.89 10.36
CA ALA A 278 20.02 6.54 9.33
C ALA A 278 20.65 6.31 7.94
N THR A 279 19.80 6.10 6.94
CA THR A 279 20.21 5.70 5.59
C THR A 279 20.11 6.81 4.56
N SER A 280 19.50 7.95 4.90
CA SER A 280 19.31 9.08 3.99
C SER A 280 19.04 10.36 4.75
N TYR A 281 19.32 11.50 4.14
CA TYR A 281 18.88 12.79 4.64
C TYR A 281 17.48 13.10 4.16
N THR A 282 16.64 13.55 5.09
CA THR A 282 15.29 14.05 4.83
C THR A 282 15.09 15.38 5.53
N THR A 283 14.71 16.40 4.79
CA THR A 283 14.28 17.67 5.36
C THR A 283 12.76 17.71 5.43
N ILE A 284 12.23 18.07 6.60
CA ILE A 284 10.81 18.26 6.86
C ILE A 284 10.61 19.76 7.07
N VAL A 285 9.64 20.34 6.39
CA VAL A 285 9.19 21.72 6.59
C VAL A 285 7.74 21.66 7.02
N ASN A 286 7.42 22.22 8.19
CA ASN A 286 6.06 22.34 8.68
C ASN A 286 5.77 23.81 8.97
N TYR A 287 4.67 24.32 8.44
CA TYR A 287 4.13 25.60 8.82
C TYR A 287 3.25 25.48 10.05
N SER A 288 2.96 26.60 10.72
CA SER A 288 2.03 26.62 11.85
C SER A 288 0.70 25.94 11.47
N ALA A 289 0.21 25.10 12.37
CA ALA A 289 -1.07 24.45 12.19
C ALA A 289 -2.22 25.43 12.38
N GLU A 290 -3.27 25.28 11.59
CA GLU A 290 -4.50 26.07 11.66
C GLU A 290 -5.70 25.16 11.94
N PRO A 291 -6.73 25.63 12.65
CA PRO A 291 -7.94 24.84 12.86
C PRO A 291 -8.62 24.48 11.54
N ILE A 292 -9.00 23.22 11.38
CA ILE A 292 -9.80 22.76 10.25
C ILE A 292 -11.23 23.26 10.41
N HIS A 293 -11.76 23.90 9.38
CA HIS A 293 -13.18 24.20 9.30
C HIS A 293 -13.95 23.02 8.71
N PRO A 294 -15.02 22.54 9.36
CA PRO A 294 -15.83 21.45 8.83
C PRO A 294 -16.35 21.79 7.43
N ILE A 295 -16.34 20.82 6.55
CA ILE A 295 -16.92 20.93 5.21
C ILE A 295 -18.42 20.64 5.33
N VAL A 296 -19.25 21.69 5.35
CA VAL A 296 -20.71 21.59 5.54
C VAL A 296 -21.47 22.04 4.30
N THR A 297 -20.89 22.97 3.53
CA THR A 297 -21.52 23.57 2.35
C THR A 297 -20.75 23.27 1.07
N LEU A 298 -21.40 23.49 -0.08
CA LEU A 298 -20.75 23.37 -1.39
C LEU A 298 -19.61 24.38 -1.58
N GLU A 299 -19.65 25.55 -0.93
CA GLU A 299 -18.56 26.51 -0.99
C GLU A 299 -17.30 25.96 -0.28
N GLU A 300 -17.48 25.34 0.89
CA GLU A 300 -16.39 24.70 1.62
C GLU A 300 -15.84 23.48 0.86
N TYR A 301 -16.72 22.68 0.26
CA TYR A 301 -16.32 21.57 -0.62
C TYR A 301 -15.50 22.06 -1.82
N LYS A 302 -15.91 23.16 -2.45
CA LYS A 302 -15.15 23.81 -3.53
C LYS A 302 -13.78 24.31 -3.06
N LYS A 303 -13.68 24.86 -1.85
CA LYS A 303 -12.39 25.28 -1.27
C LYS A 303 -11.46 24.09 -1.06
N ASP A 304 -11.99 22.96 -0.58
CA ASP A 304 -11.22 21.73 -0.42
C ASP A 304 -10.71 21.20 -1.76
N LEU A 305 -11.56 21.12 -2.78
CA LEU A 305 -11.13 20.79 -4.13
C LEU A 305 -10.04 21.73 -4.67
N THR A 306 -10.11 23.02 -4.30
CA THR A 306 -9.09 24.00 -4.70
C THR A 306 -7.75 23.74 -4.02
N LYS A 307 -7.74 23.32 -2.74
CA LYS A 307 -6.53 22.88 -2.03
C LYS A 307 -5.92 21.61 -2.66
N GLN A 308 -6.76 20.65 -3.01
CA GLN A 308 -6.30 19.43 -3.70
C GLN A 308 -5.64 19.75 -5.05
N ILE A 309 -6.23 20.67 -5.82
CA ILE A 309 -5.64 21.14 -7.08
C ILE A 309 -4.29 21.81 -6.81
N PHE A 310 -4.20 22.72 -5.85
CA PHE A 310 -2.95 23.40 -5.49
C PHE A 310 -1.84 22.39 -5.16
N THR A 311 -2.13 21.44 -4.28
CA THR A 311 -1.18 20.39 -3.88
C THR A 311 -0.75 19.53 -5.06
N THR A 312 -1.68 19.16 -5.92
CA THR A 312 -1.40 18.38 -7.14
C THR A 312 -0.45 19.13 -8.07
N LEU A 313 -0.70 20.40 -8.32
CA LEU A 313 0.13 21.23 -9.20
C LEU A 313 1.51 21.47 -8.62
N PHE A 314 1.61 21.76 -7.34
CA PHE A 314 2.90 21.98 -6.69
C PHE A 314 3.74 20.68 -6.70
N ASN A 315 3.14 19.57 -6.35
CA ASN A 315 3.82 18.27 -6.38
C ASN A 315 4.24 17.86 -7.80
N GLN A 316 3.50 18.27 -8.82
CA GLN A 316 3.92 18.08 -10.21
C GLN A 316 5.21 18.84 -10.52
N ARG A 317 5.31 20.11 -10.14
CA ARG A 317 6.54 20.90 -10.34
C ARG A 317 7.72 20.35 -9.57
N LEU A 318 7.53 19.89 -8.33
CA LEU A 318 8.59 19.23 -7.57
C LEU A 318 9.07 17.94 -8.24
N ARG A 319 8.16 17.14 -8.81
CA ARG A 319 8.54 15.96 -9.61
C ARG A 319 9.36 16.34 -10.84
N GLU A 320 9.06 17.43 -11.52
CA GLU A 320 9.85 17.88 -12.68
C GLU A 320 11.29 18.18 -12.30
N LEU A 321 11.55 18.71 -11.11
CA LEU A 321 12.90 18.94 -10.61
C LEU A 321 13.69 17.63 -10.43
N THR A 322 13.02 16.52 -10.14
CA THR A 322 13.69 15.21 -10.02
C THR A 322 14.17 14.63 -11.35
N GLN A 323 13.75 15.19 -12.48
CA GLN A 323 14.14 14.73 -13.83
C GLN A 323 15.35 15.49 -14.40
N LYS A 324 15.90 16.46 -13.68
CA LYS A 324 17.14 17.16 -14.09
C LYS A 324 18.33 16.20 -14.07
N GLU A 325 19.36 16.44 -14.87
CA GLU A 325 20.58 15.63 -14.90
C GLU A 325 21.24 15.52 -13.49
N ASN A 326 21.24 16.63 -12.74
CA ASN A 326 21.66 16.69 -11.35
C ASN A 326 20.46 17.15 -10.51
N PRO A 327 19.58 16.22 -10.11
CA PRO A 327 18.39 16.57 -9.36
C PRO A 327 18.76 17.06 -7.95
N PRO A 328 18.11 18.14 -7.46
CA PRO A 328 18.42 18.70 -6.15
C PRO A 328 17.99 17.77 -5.00
N PHE A 329 17.05 16.87 -5.27
CA PHE A 329 16.54 15.87 -4.32
C PHE A 329 16.11 14.60 -5.07
N VAL A 330 16.03 13.49 -4.33
CA VAL A 330 15.52 12.22 -4.83
C VAL A 330 14.00 12.28 -4.98
N TYR A 331 13.36 12.89 -3.99
CA TYR A 331 11.94 13.20 -3.99
C TYR A 331 11.67 14.48 -3.19
N ALA A 332 10.59 15.16 -3.51
CA ALA A 332 9.98 16.16 -2.65
C ALA A 332 8.47 16.15 -2.89
N PHE A 333 7.70 16.36 -1.84
CA PHE A 333 6.26 16.52 -1.92
C PHE A 333 5.74 17.41 -0.80
N THR A 334 4.57 18.00 -1.03
CA THR A 334 3.84 18.82 -0.08
C THR A 334 2.43 18.28 0.11
N ASP A 335 1.85 18.61 1.25
CA ASP A 335 0.45 18.34 1.54
C ASP A 335 -0.11 19.37 2.54
N PHE A 336 -1.44 19.43 2.64
CA PHE A 336 -2.12 19.96 3.79
C PHE A 336 -2.51 18.81 4.68
N GLY A 337 -1.62 18.46 5.62
CA GLY A 337 -1.76 17.32 6.51
C GLY A 337 -2.23 17.68 7.91
N SER A 338 -2.73 16.68 8.62
CA SER A 338 -3.11 16.81 10.02
C SER A 338 -2.37 15.80 10.87
N PHE A 339 -1.58 16.27 11.82
CA PHE A 339 -1.00 15.42 12.86
C PHE A 339 -1.87 15.37 14.11
N ALA A 340 -2.69 16.41 14.33
CA ALA A 340 -3.56 16.56 15.48
C ALA A 340 -4.99 16.76 15.00
N ARG A 341 -5.93 16.08 15.62
CA ARG A 341 -7.33 16.15 15.22
C ARG A 341 -7.86 17.59 15.30
N GLY A 342 -8.54 18.04 14.24
CA GLY A 342 -9.11 19.38 14.13
C GLY A 342 -8.13 20.47 13.69
N TYR A 343 -6.90 20.10 13.31
CA TYR A 343 -5.89 21.03 12.80
C TYR A 343 -5.30 20.52 11.49
N GLU A 344 -4.92 21.42 10.61
CA GLU A 344 -4.15 21.14 9.40
C GLU A 344 -2.95 22.07 9.30
N SER A 345 -1.88 21.64 8.64
CA SER A 345 -0.74 22.46 8.31
C SER A 345 -0.25 22.19 6.90
N PHE A 346 0.22 23.22 6.21
CA PHE A 346 0.99 23.03 5.01
C PHE A 346 2.37 22.48 5.39
N GLY A 347 2.78 21.41 4.74
CA GLY A 347 4.05 20.76 5.04
C GLY A 347 4.76 20.28 3.78
N ALA A 348 6.07 19.97 3.93
CA ALA A 348 6.87 19.35 2.90
C ALA A 348 7.80 18.30 3.46
N SER A 349 8.07 17.28 2.66
CA SER A 349 9.11 16.27 2.91
C SER A 349 10.04 16.21 1.71
N ILE A 350 11.35 16.38 1.93
CA ILE A 350 12.38 16.52 0.90
C ILE A 350 13.50 15.52 1.17
N GLY A 351 13.58 14.45 0.37
CA GLY A 351 14.62 13.43 0.49
C GLY A 351 15.81 13.72 -0.42
N THR A 352 16.96 14.03 0.16
CA THR A 352 18.18 14.33 -0.61
C THR A 352 19.15 13.15 -0.67
N GLY A 353 18.85 12.04 0.02
CA GLY A 353 19.73 10.87 0.06
C GLY A 353 21.06 11.19 0.70
N SER A 354 22.17 11.07 -0.05
CA SER A 354 23.54 11.44 0.40
C SER A 354 24.00 12.81 -0.09
N SER A 355 23.17 13.52 -0.84
CA SER A 355 23.47 14.86 -1.36
C SER A 355 23.44 15.90 -0.23
N ASP A 356 23.91 17.12 -0.55
CA ASP A 356 23.82 18.24 0.38
C ASP A 356 22.35 18.54 0.70
N ALA A 357 21.98 18.43 1.96
CA ALA A 357 20.63 18.64 2.44
C ALA A 357 20.13 20.08 2.17
N THR A 358 21.02 21.08 2.21
CA THR A 358 20.68 22.48 1.93
C THR A 358 20.29 22.70 0.47
N THR A 359 20.86 21.95 -0.46
CA THR A 359 20.50 22.02 -1.90
C THR A 359 19.05 21.62 -2.14
N GLY A 360 18.58 20.58 -1.44
CA GLY A 360 17.19 20.15 -1.54
C GLY A 360 16.21 21.16 -0.99
N LEU A 361 16.48 21.66 0.23
CA LEU A 361 15.69 22.71 0.87
C LEU A 361 15.64 23.97 -0.01
N LYS A 362 16.82 24.43 -0.49
CA LYS A 362 16.89 25.60 -1.36
C LYS A 362 16.03 25.44 -2.61
N ALA A 363 16.10 24.30 -3.28
CA ALA A 363 15.32 24.07 -4.51
C ALA A 363 13.81 24.00 -4.25
N PHE A 364 13.40 23.49 -3.09
CA PHE A 364 12.02 23.51 -2.64
C PHE A 364 11.54 24.94 -2.39
N GLU A 365 12.30 25.73 -1.63
CA GLU A 365 11.96 27.11 -1.30
C GLU A 365 11.96 28.00 -2.55
N GLU A 366 12.89 27.81 -3.49
CA GLU A 366 12.88 28.51 -4.78
C GLU A 366 11.60 28.21 -5.58
N GLU A 367 11.11 26.97 -5.56
CA GLU A 367 9.86 26.62 -6.26
C GLU A 367 8.64 27.18 -5.51
N LEU A 368 8.65 27.17 -4.19
CA LEU A 368 7.61 27.78 -3.38
C LEU A 368 7.53 29.30 -3.66
N GLU A 369 8.66 29.99 -3.67
CA GLU A 369 8.72 31.42 -4.02
C GLU A 369 8.28 31.70 -5.47
N ARG A 370 8.58 30.78 -6.40
CA ARG A 370 8.08 30.89 -7.79
C ARG A 370 6.55 30.79 -7.82
N VAL A 371 5.97 29.87 -7.05
CA VAL A 371 4.50 29.74 -6.95
C VAL A 371 3.89 30.95 -6.26
N LYS A 372 4.49 31.45 -5.16
CA LYS A 372 4.03 32.65 -4.48
C LYS A 372 4.04 33.88 -5.42
N LYS A 373 5.09 34.05 -6.20
CA LYS A 373 5.29 35.25 -7.06
C LYS A 373 4.50 35.19 -8.37
N TYR A 374 4.42 34.05 -9.02
CA TYR A 374 3.85 33.91 -10.36
C TYR A 374 2.65 33.00 -10.45
N GLY A 375 2.36 32.22 -9.40
CA GLY A 375 1.28 31.24 -9.39
C GLY A 375 1.50 30.07 -10.34
N PHE A 376 0.43 29.35 -10.60
CA PHE A 376 0.32 28.29 -11.59
C PHE A 376 -0.27 28.83 -12.90
N THR A 377 -0.13 28.07 -13.96
CA THR A 377 -0.62 28.42 -15.29
C THR A 377 -1.97 27.76 -15.58
N LYS A 378 -2.72 28.33 -16.52
CA LYS A 378 -3.99 27.73 -16.93
C LYS A 378 -3.84 26.29 -17.50
N PRO A 379 -2.85 25.96 -18.33
CA PRO A 379 -2.66 24.57 -18.77
C PRO A 379 -2.40 23.56 -17.63
N GLU A 380 -1.67 23.97 -16.57
CA GLU A 380 -1.50 23.13 -15.40
C GLU A 380 -2.86 22.88 -14.71
N LEU A 381 -3.65 23.94 -14.48
CA LEU A 381 -4.98 23.83 -13.89
C LEU A 381 -5.91 22.92 -14.72
N ASP A 382 -5.92 23.10 -16.05
CA ASP A 382 -6.79 22.31 -16.92
C ASP A 382 -6.46 20.80 -16.84
N ARG A 383 -5.16 20.45 -16.74
CA ARG A 383 -4.73 19.06 -16.52
C ARG A 383 -5.15 18.53 -15.16
N ALA A 384 -4.93 19.27 -14.09
CA ALA A 384 -5.32 18.83 -12.74
C ALA A 384 -6.83 18.60 -12.63
N LYS A 385 -7.65 19.48 -13.23
CA LYS A 385 -9.10 19.28 -13.31
C LYS A 385 -9.47 18.03 -14.11
N SER A 386 -8.77 17.80 -15.24
CA SER A 386 -9.01 16.60 -16.06
C SER A 386 -8.67 15.32 -15.30
N ASP A 387 -7.59 15.33 -14.52
CA ASP A 387 -7.17 14.18 -13.71
C ASP A 387 -8.18 13.90 -12.57
N LEU A 388 -8.61 14.94 -11.86
CA LEU A 388 -9.61 14.82 -10.80
C LEU A 388 -10.97 14.34 -11.34
N LEU A 389 -11.42 14.91 -12.47
CA LEU A 389 -12.66 14.47 -13.10
C LEU A 389 -12.58 13.01 -13.56
N ASN A 390 -11.46 12.61 -14.16
CA ASN A 390 -11.25 11.21 -14.56
C ASN A 390 -11.24 10.25 -13.37
N GLN A 391 -10.67 10.66 -12.25
CA GLN A 391 -10.68 9.87 -11.01
C GLN A 391 -12.11 9.71 -10.49
N MET A 392 -12.87 10.80 -10.44
CA MET A 392 -14.28 10.78 -10.01
C MET A 392 -15.15 9.94 -10.95
N ASP A 393 -15.03 10.12 -12.27
CA ASP A 393 -15.75 9.29 -13.26
C ASP A 393 -15.48 7.79 -13.04
N LYS A 394 -14.23 7.40 -12.73
CA LYS A 394 -13.89 6.02 -12.42
C LYS A 394 -14.59 5.53 -11.16
N MET A 395 -14.55 6.30 -10.07
CA MET A 395 -15.24 5.96 -8.82
C MET A 395 -16.75 5.84 -9.06
N TYR A 396 -17.34 6.76 -9.80
CA TYR A 396 -18.76 6.73 -10.15
C TYR A 396 -19.11 5.51 -11.01
N ASN A 397 -18.30 5.17 -12.01
CA ASN A 397 -18.51 3.98 -12.83
C ASN A 397 -18.44 2.68 -12.00
N GLU A 398 -17.60 2.64 -10.96
CA GLU A 398 -17.44 1.49 -10.08
C GLU A 398 -18.40 1.46 -8.87
N LYS A 399 -19.32 2.40 -8.73
CA LYS A 399 -20.16 2.60 -7.54
C LYS A 399 -20.92 1.36 -7.05
N ASN A 400 -21.30 0.46 -7.96
CA ASN A 400 -21.96 -0.81 -7.63
C ASN A 400 -20.97 -1.99 -7.47
N LYS A 401 -19.66 -1.71 -7.56
CA LYS A 401 -18.54 -2.64 -7.35
C LYS A 401 -17.63 -2.18 -6.20
N THR A 402 -18.01 -1.10 -5.48
CA THR A 402 -17.27 -0.59 -4.32
C THR A 402 -17.33 -1.60 -3.18
N GLU A 403 -16.19 -1.88 -2.58
CA GLU A 403 -16.08 -2.83 -1.46
C GLU A 403 -16.73 -2.26 -0.18
N SER A 404 -17.25 -3.14 0.67
CA SER A 404 -17.84 -2.73 1.95
C SER A 404 -16.86 -2.01 2.85
N ALA A 405 -15.58 -2.39 2.82
CA ALA A 405 -14.51 -1.77 3.59
C ALA A 405 -14.23 -0.30 3.20
N ASP A 406 -14.47 0.08 1.93
CA ASP A 406 -14.30 1.47 1.48
C ASP A 406 -15.35 2.38 2.15
N TYR A 407 -16.61 1.98 2.16
CA TYR A 407 -17.68 2.71 2.86
C TYR A 407 -17.45 2.79 4.38
N VAL A 408 -16.91 1.74 4.97
CA VAL A 408 -16.56 1.74 6.40
C VAL A 408 -15.59 2.87 6.71
N SER A 409 -14.57 3.06 5.87
CA SER A 409 -13.56 4.11 6.04
C SER A 409 -14.19 5.51 6.01
N GLU A 410 -15.12 5.77 5.10
CA GLU A 410 -15.91 7.00 5.04
C GLU A 410 -16.68 7.26 6.36
N TYR A 411 -17.38 6.25 6.87
CA TYR A 411 -18.21 6.41 8.07
C TYR A 411 -17.38 6.58 9.35
N ILE A 412 -16.19 5.97 9.41
CA ILE A 412 -15.22 6.24 10.48
C ILE A 412 -14.83 7.71 10.48
N GLN A 413 -14.45 8.27 9.33
CA GLN A 413 -14.07 9.68 9.22
C GLN A 413 -15.25 10.62 9.55
N ASN A 414 -16.44 10.31 9.04
CA ASN A 414 -17.64 11.07 9.39
C ASN A 414 -17.90 11.09 10.92
N PHE A 415 -17.77 9.94 11.60
CA PHE A 415 -17.93 9.87 13.05
C PHE A 415 -16.89 10.70 13.78
N LEU A 416 -15.61 10.54 13.43
CA LEU A 416 -14.48 11.09 14.15
C LEU A 416 -14.23 12.57 13.85
N THR A 417 -14.34 12.98 12.59
CA THR A 417 -13.93 14.32 12.11
C THR A 417 -15.07 15.13 11.50
N LYS A 418 -16.28 14.54 11.39
CA LYS A 418 -17.44 15.18 10.74
C LYS A 418 -17.22 15.41 9.23
N GLU A 419 -16.35 14.65 8.61
CA GLU A 419 -16.17 14.66 7.16
C GLU A 419 -17.51 14.36 6.45
N PRO A 420 -17.89 15.11 5.41
CA PRO A 420 -19.16 14.92 4.74
C PRO A 420 -19.18 13.57 3.99
N ILE A 421 -20.33 12.95 3.95
CA ILE A 421 -20.59 11.69 3.24
C ILE A 421 -21.80 11.86 2.29
N PRO A 422 -21.68 12.70 1.24
CA PRO A 422 -22.81 13.02 0.36
C PRO A 422 -23.21 11.85 -0.54
N GLY A 423 -22.36 10.85 -0.65
CA GLY A 423 -22.50 9.71 -1.56
C GLY A 423 -22.05 10.02 -2.98
N ILE A 424 -21.60 8.97 -3.66
CA ILE A 424 -20.91 9.04 -4.96
C ILE A 424 -21.70 9.74 -6.06
N GLU A 425 -23.05 9.66 -6.05
CA GLU A 425 -23.90 10.37 -7.00
C GLU A 425 -23.84 11.89 -6.85
N ASN A 426 -23.78 12.37 -5.60
CA ASN A 426 -23.61 13.79 -5.32
C ASN A 426 -22.17 14.25 -5.55
N GLU A 427 -21.18 13.45 -5.18
CA GLU A 427 -19.78 13.77 -5.41
C GLU A 427 -19.46 13.90 -6.90
N ASP A 428 -19.91 12.96 -7.73
CA ASP A 428 -19.77 13.04 -9.19
C ASP A 428 -20.40 14.33 -9.75
N LYS A 429 -21.59 14.67 -9.25
CA LYS A 429 -22.28 15.92 -9.62
C LYS A 429 -21.46 17.13 -9.18
N TYR A 430 -20.95 17.16 -7.94
CA TYR A 430 -20.17 18.28 -7.42
C TYR A 430 -18.86 18.49 -8.18
N TYR A 431 -18.15 17.42 -8.50
CA TYR A 431 -16.94 17.51 -9.33
C TYR A 431 -17.24 18.14 -10.69
N LYS A 432 -18.30 17.67 -11.38
CA LYS A 432 -18.71 18.18 -12.68
C LYS A 432 -19.17 19.64 -12.65
N GLU A 433 -19.80 20.07 -11.56
CA GLU A 433 -20.33 21.44 -11.42
C GLU A 433 -19.30 22.41 -10.85
N LEU A 434 -18.48 22.00 -9.88
CA LEU A 434 -17.57 22.90 -9.16
C LEU A 434 -16.21 23.04 -9.85
N LEU A 435 -15.63 21.95 -10.42
CA LEU A 435 -14.34 22.05 -11.09
C LEU A 435 -14.30 23.13 -12.18
N PRO A 436 -15.31 23.29 -13.06
CA PRO A 436 -15.31 24.40 -14.02
C PRO A 436 -15.26 25.78 -13.37
N GLN A 437 -15.83 25.95 -12.18
CA GLN A 437 -15.90 27.22 -11.47
C GLN A 437 -14.61 27.59 -10.73
N ILE A 438 -13.73 26.62 -10.47
CA ILE A 438 -12.43 26.88 -9.84
C ILE A 438 -11.53 27.55 -10.89
N THR A 439 -11.18 28.80 -10.66
CA THR A 439 -10.32 29.58 -11.55
C THR A 439 -8.85 29.45 -11.13
N ILE A 440 -7.96 29.85 -12.02
CA ILE A 440 -6.53 29.93 -11.69
C ILE A 440 -6.27 30.90 -10.54
N ASP A 441 -7.06 31.97 -10.42
CA ASP A 441 -6.95 32.93 -9.34
C ASP A 441 -7.36 32.31 -7.99
N ASN A 442 -8.37 31.43 -7.97
CA ASN A 442 -8.72 30.70 -6.75
C ASN A 442 -7.56 29.82 -6.25
N VAL A 443 -6.89 29.10 -7.15
CA VAL A 443 -5.75 28.25 -6.80
C VAL A 443 -4.55 29.10 -6.36
N ASN A 444 -4.27 30.20 -7.08
CA ASN A 444 -3.15 31.08 -6.76
C ASN A 444 -3.38 31.89 -5.47
N GLU A 445 -4.62 32.03 -5.01
CA GLU A 445 -4.91 32.69 -3.73
C GLU A 445 -4.34 31.90 -2.55
N ILE A 446 -4.30 30.57 -2.63
CA ILE A 446 -3.68 29.73 -1.60
C ILE A 446 -2.20 30.09 -1.42
N SER A 447 -1.48 30.31 -2.54
CA SER A 447 -0.07 30.71 -2.45
C SER A 447 0.12 32.07 -1.79
N LYS A 448 -0.84 32.99 -1.93
CA LYS A 448 -0.80 34.31 -1.28
C LYS A 448 -1.06 34.18 0.24
N GLN A 449 -1.91 33.25 0.66
CA GLN A 449 -2.09 32.96 2.09
C GLN A 449 -0.78 32.48 2.73
N LEU A 450 0.00 31.67 2.02
CA LEU A 450 1.34 31.27 2.45
C LEU A 450 2.36 32.42 2.47
N GLN A 451 2.06 33.57 1.82
CA GLN A 451 2.87 34.79 1.90
C GLN A 451 2.60 35.60 3.20
N GLN A 452 1.54 35.34 3.93
CA GLN A 452 1.19 36.07 5.14
C GLN A 452 2.10 35.76 6.34
N ASP A 453 3.26 35.15 6.06
CA ASP A 453 4.34 34.85 7.00
C ASP A 453 3.94 33.91 8.15
N PRO A 454 3.30 32.75 7.84
CA PRO A 454 3.10 31.71 8.84
C PRO A 454 4.49 31.20 9.27
N LYS A 455 4.70 31.14 10.59
CA LYS A 455 5.97 30.63 11.13
C LYS A 455 6.14 29.16 10.79
N GLN A 456 7.39 28.76 10.63
CA GLN A 456 7.74 27.41 10.18
C GLN A 456 8.75 26.73 11.12
N PHE A 457 8.70 25.40 11.09
CA PHE A 457 9.68 24.52 11.71
C PHE A 457 10.34 23.66 10.62
N ILE A 458 11.67 23.74 10.53
CA ILE A 458 12.47 22.99 9.57
C ILE A 458 13.29 21.93 10.33
N ALA A 459 13.08 20.65 10.04
CA ALA A 459 13.89 19.57 10.61
C ALA A 459 14.73 18.90 9.53
N LEU A 460 16.02 18.76 9.77
CA LEU A 460 16.90 17.90 8.97
C LEU A 460 17.20 16.62 9.74
N LEU A 461 16.75 15.50 9.21
CA LEU A 461 16.99 14.16 9.77
C LEU A 461 17.94 13.40 8.86
N GLY A 462 18.94 12.69 9.42
CA GLY A 462 19.79 11.89 8.58
C GLY A 462 20.97 11.21 9.27
N PRO A 463 21.87 10.60 8.48
CA PRO A 463 23.06 9.94 9.02
C PRO A 463 24.03 10.93 9.67
N GLU A 464 24.82 10.42 10.61
CA GLU A 464 25.95 11.16 11.15
C GLU A 464 26.94 11.49 10.01
N PRO A 465 27.57 12.69 10.01
CA PRO A 465 28.46 13.09 8.93
C PRO A 465 29.71 12.19 8.93
N SER A 466 30.18 11.84 7.74
CA SER A 466 31.53 11.29 7.60
C SER A 466 32.54 12.37 7.93
N SER A 467 33.72 11.99 8.45
CA SER A 467 34.78 12.88 8.96
C SER A 467 35.24 14.01 8.03
N SER A 468 34.77 14.06 6.79
CA SER A 468 35.14 15.03 5.75
C SER A 468 34.04 16.06 5.39
N LYS A 469 32.81 15.92 5.91
CA LYS A 469 31.68 16.85 5.61
C LYS A 469 31.07 17.36 6.91
N SER A 470 30.97 18.68 7.07
CA SER A 470 30.14 19.29 8.12
C SER A 470 28.68 19.28 7.69
N LEU A 471 27.77 18.99 8.61
CA LEU A 471 26.34 19.22 8.40
C LEU A 471 26.02 20.73 8.53
N PRO A 472 24.92 21.19 7.89
CA PRO A 472 24.39 22.51 8.18
C PRO A 472 23.97 22.58 9.66
N THR A 473 24.08 23.76 10.23
CA THR A 473 23.52 24.07 11.54
C THR A 473 22.03 24.42 11.40
N ASP A 474 21.32 24.50 12.52
CA ASP A 474 19.93 24.97 12.56
C ASP A 474 19.81 26.37 11.92
N ASN A 475 20.77 27.27 12.19
CA ASN A 475 20.81 28.60 11.57
C ASN A 475 21.08 28.58 10.08
N ASP A 476 21.87 27.63 9.57
CA ASP A 476 22.11 27.49 8.14
C ASP A 476 20.84 27.09 7.40
N LEU A 477 20.01 26.24 8.00
CA LEU A 477 18.71 25.84 7.41
C LEU A 477 17.78 27.05 7.32
N LEU A 478 17.66 27.84 8.38
CA LEU A 478 16.86 29.09 8.37
C LEU A 478 17.42 30.09 7.36
N ALA A 479 18.74 30.22 7.29
CA ALA A 479 19.38 31.14 6.34
C ALA A 479 19.07 30.74 4.87
N VAL A 480 18.98 29.45 4.57
CA VAL A 480 18.58 28.96 3.23
C VAL A 480 17.15 29.37 2.91
N ALA A 481 16.19 29.16 3.84
CA ALA A 481 14.81 29.55 3.64
C ALA A 481 14.69 31.07 3.43
N TYR A 482 15.27 31.90 4.32
CA TYR A 482 15.25 33.37 4.19
C TYR A 482 15.98 33.90 2.96
N ALA A 483 17.01 33.20 2.47
CA ALA A 483 17.69 33.58 1.24
C ALA A 483 16.79 33.32 0.01
N ALA A 484 16.01 32.25 0.01
CA ALA A 484 15.10 31.90 -1.07
C ALA A 484 13.98 32.93 -1.24
N GLU A 485 13.44 33.49 -0.15
CA GLU A 485 12.43 34.58 -0.20
C GLU A 485 12.90 35.82 -0.98
N LYS A 486 14.20 36.05 -1.01
CA LYS A 486 14.82 37.23 -1.67
C LYS A 486 15.31 36.91 -3.07
N MET A 487 15.13 35.69 -3.56
CA MET A 487 15.63 35.28 -4.87
C MET A 487 14.80 35.87 -6.01
N ASP A 488 15.50 36.25 -7.07
CA ASP A 488 14.84 36.61 -8.33
C ASP A 488 14.52 35.34 -9.14
N VAL A 489 13.47 34.65 -8.71
CA VAL A 489 12.99 33.44 -9.40
C VAL A 489 12.29 33.82 -10.71
N LYS A 490 12.51 33.00 -11.76
CA LYS A 490 11.86 33.19 -13.07
C LYS A 490 10.48 32.53 -13.10
N PRO A 491 9.55 33.03 -13.92
CA PRO A 491 8.28 32.35 -14.15
C PRO A 491 8.50 30.90 -14.60
N TYR A 492 7.51 30.05 -14.28
CA TYR A 492 7.48 28.69 -14.81
C TYR A 492 7.18 28.72 -16.31
N GLU A 493 8.00 28.05 -17.10
CA GLU A 493 7.84 27.92 -18.54
C GLU A 493 7.51 26.46 -18.91
N GLU A 494 6.43 26.26 -19.61
CA GLU A 494 5.99 24.97 -20.09
C GLU A 494 6.15 24.84 -21.59
N LYS A 495 6.73 23.71 -22.03
CA LYS A 495 6.79 23.35 -23.45
C LYS A 495 5.45 22.78 -23.89
N ALA A 496 5.05 23.12 -25.12
CA ALA A 496 3.90 22.52 -25.77
C ALA A 496 4.11 20.99 -25.91
N ILE A 497 3.11 20.22 -25.52
CA ILE A 497 3.14 18.76 -25.55
C ILE A 497 2.23 18.25 -26.65
N ALA A 498 2.65 17.20 -27.35
CA ALA A 498 1.82 16.54 -28.34
C ALA A 498 0.60 15.90 -27.68
N SER A 499 -0.58 16.15 -28.25
CA SER A 499 -1.85 15.62 -27.75
C SER A 499 -2.10 14.15 -28.10
N SER A 500 -1.31 13.57 -28.99
CA SER A 500 -1.44 12.19 -29.45
C SER A 500 -0.17 11.40 -29.20
N LEU A 501 -0.29 10.21 -28.64
CA LEU A 501 0.83 9.29 -28.41
C LEU A 501 1.49 8.83 -29.73
N MET A 502 0.73 8.75 -30.80
CA MET A 502 1.20 8.30 -32.10
C MET A 502 0.60 9.17 -33.22
N THR A 503 1.44 9.74 -34.06
CA THR A 503 1.01 10.48 -35.28
C THR A 503 0.67 9.55 -36.44
N THR A 504 1.33 8.37 -36.49
CA THR A 504 1.11 7.36 -37.54
C THR A 504 0.75 6.03 -36.86
N LEU A 505 -0.41 5.51 -37.22
CA LEU A 505 -0.87 4.22 -36.71
C LEU A 505 -0.23 3.07 -37.48
N PRO A 506 0.11 1.94 -36.83
CA PRO A 506 0.65 0.77 -37.51
C PRO A 506 -0.38 0.14 -38.45
N LYS A 507 0.10 -0.45 -39.54
CA LYS A 507 -0.75 -1.27 -40.40
C LYS A 507 -1.19 -2.51 -39.65
N PRO A 508 -2.49 -2.83 -39.60
CA PRO A 508 -2.96 -4.00 -38.87
C PRO A 508 -2.38 -5.31 -39.42
N GLY A 509 -1.99 -6.21 -38.51
CA GLY A 509 -1.83 -7.62 -38.82
C GLY A 509 -3.17 -8.35 -38.84
N LYS A 510 -3.18 -9.67 -38.65
CA LYS A 510 -4.41 -10.49 -38.69
C LYS A 510 -4.47 -11.47 -37.54
N ILE A 511 -5.67 -11.72 -37.04
CA ILE A 511 -6.00 -12.90 -36.27
C ILE A 511 -6.20 -14.05 -37.26
N ILE A 512 -5.35 -15.10 -37.18
CA ILE A 512 -5.37 -16.22 -38.13
C ILE A 512 -6.13 -17.44 -37.57
N SER A 513 -6.30 -17.55 -36.27
CA SER A 513 -7.15 -18.56 -35.64
C SER A 513 -7.79 -18.04 -34.36
N SER A 514 -8.93 -18.63 -33.98
CA SER A 514 -9.66 -18.35 -32.76
C SER A 514 -10.17 -19.63 -32.14
N LYS A 515 -9.92 -19.85 -30.83
CA LYS A 515 -10.38 -21.03 -30.10
C LYS A 515 -11.00 -20.58 -28.78
N LYS A 516 -12.26 -20.98 -28.53
CA LYS A 516 -12.93 -20.75 -27.26
C LYS A 516 -12.65 -21.88 -26.27
N ASN A 517 -12.47 -21.50 -25.01
CA ASN A 517 -12.44 -22.42 -23.88
C ASN A 517 -13.63 -22.05 -22.96
N SER A 518 -14.67 -22.88 -22.99
CA SER A 518 -15.90 -22.61 -22.20
C SER A 518 -15.70 -22.79 -20.71
N GLU A 519 -14.79 -23.65 -20.28
CA GLU A 519 -14.50 -23.91 -18.87
C GLU A 519 -13.83 -22.72 -18.21
N LEU A 520 -12.87 -22.11 -18.91
CA LEU A 520 -12.18 -20.89 -18.44
C LEU A 520 -12.95 -19.61 -18.79
N GLY A 521 -13.95 -19.67 -19.66
CA GLY A 521 -14.63 -18.49 -20.21
C GLY A 521 -13.68 -17.60 -21.02
N THR A 522 -12.74 -18.21 -21.78
CA THR A 522 -11.71 -17.48 -22.52
C THR A 522 -11.85 -17.71 -24.03
N THR A 523 -11.30 -16.77 -24.81
CA THR A 523 -11.03 -16.97 -26.23
C THR A 523 -9.51 -16.79 -26.47
N GLU A 524 -8.91 -17.74 -27.15
CA GLU A 524 -7.51 -17.71 -27.54
C GLU A 524 -7.36 -17.40 -29.03
N PHE A 525 -6.49 -16.45 -29.38
CA PHE A 525 -6.17 -16.08 -30.75
C PHE A 525 -4.71 -16.42 -31.08
N THR A 526 -4.49 -16.87 -32.32
CA THR A 526 -3.16 -16.88 -32.91
C THR A 526 -3.06 -15.74 -33.91
N LEU A 527 -1.99 -14.96 -33.83
CA LEU A 527 -1.77 -13.80 -34.67
C LEU A 527 -0.78 -14.08 -35.81
N SER A 528 -0.89 -13.34 -36.91
CA SER A 528 -0.07 -13.48 -38.09
C SER A 528 1.44 -13.25 -37.85
N ASN A 529 1.82 -12.60 -36.77
CA ASN A 529 3.20 -12.38 -36.38
C ASN A 529 3.74 -13.40 -35.35
N GLY A 530 3.01 -14.51 -35.08
CA GLY A 530 3.42 -15.56 -34.17
C GLY A 530 3.20 -15.28 -32.69
N VAL A 531 2.47 -14.22 -32.37
CA VAL A 531 2.01 -13.90 -31.01
C VAL A 531 0.71 -14.66 -30.74
N SER A 532 0.50 -15.15 -29.51
CA SER A 532 -0.78 -15.65 -29.04
C SER A 532 -1.42 -14.68 -28.08
N VAL A 533 -2.76 -14.67 -28.02
CA VAL A 533 -3.53 -13.78 -27.15
C VAL A 533 -4.66 -14.58 -26.51
N THR A 534 -4.77 -14.52 -25.20
CA THR A 534 -5.95 -15.00 -24.46
C THR A 534 -6.74 -13.79 -23.96
N ILE A 535 -8.04 -13.82 -24.20
CA ILE A 535 -8.94 -12.79 -23.67
C ILE A 535 -9.97 -13.43 -22.75
N LYS A 536 -10.26 -12.75 -21.63
CA LYS A 536 -11.34 -13.12 -20.69
C LYS A 536 -12.17 -11.89 -20.34
N PRO A 537 -13.29 -11.66 -21.01
CA PRO A 537 -14.27 -10.65 -20.60
C PRO A 537 -14.82 -11.00 -19.22
N THR A 538 -14.93 -10.02 -18.35
CA THR A 538 -15.51 -10.14 -17.01
C THR A 538 -16.40 -8.95 -16.67
N ASP A 539 -17.24 -9.13 -15.66
CA ASP A 539 -18.07 -8.08 -15.07
C ASP A 539 -17.70 -7.79 -13.59
N PHE A 540 -16.50 -8.17 -13.17
CA PHE A 540 -16.04 -8.02 -11.78
C PHE A 540 -15.86 -6.56 -11.38
N LYS A 541 -15.34 -5.75 -12.31
CA LYS A 541 -15.27 -4.29 -12.26
C LYS A 541 -15.91 -3.73 -13.54
N ASN A 542 -16.44 -2.51 -13.48
CA ASN A 542 -17.11 -1.90 -14.63
C ASN A 542 -16.13 -1.18 -15.57
N ASP A 543 -15.02 -0.67 -15.05
CA ASP A 543 -14.09 0.21 -15.79
C ASP A 543 -12.62 -0.20 -15.58
N GLN A 544 -12.34 -1.50 -15.68
CA GLN A 544 -10.98 -2.03 -15.53
C GLN A 544 -10.66 -3.04 -16.64
N ILE A 545 -9.56 -2.82 -17.32
CA ILE A 545 -8.94 -3.79 -18.23
C ILE A 545 -7.49 -4.00 -17.82
N LEU A 546 -7.13 -5.23 -17.54
CA LEU A 546 -5.78 -5.65 -17.21
C LEU A 546 -5.17 -6.38 -18.41
N MET A 547 -3.88 -6.16 -18.63
CA MET A 547 -3.10 -6.81 -19.68
C MET A 547 -1.78 -7.34 -19.11
N SER A 548 -1.41 -8.53 -19.47
CA SER A 548 -0.06 -9.07 -19.27
C SER A 548 0.41 -9.76 -20.53
N ALA A 549 1.69 -9.67 -20.83
CA ALA A 549 2.33 -10.52 -21.82
C ALA A 549 3.54 -11.19 -21.20
N ILE A 550 3.80 -12.44 -21.57
CA ILE A 550 4.93 -13.22 -21.06
C ILE A 550 5.47 -14.17 -22.12
N ARG A 551 6.77 -14.44 -22.03
CA ARG A 551 7.40 -15.60 -22.65
C ARG A 551 8.65 -16.04 -21.86
N PRO A 552 9.11 -17.28 -22.00
CA PRO A 552 10.42 -17.70 -21.48
C PRO A 552 11.56 -16.83 -22.01
N GLY A 553 12.49 -16.46 -21.15
CA GLY A 553 13.61 -15.58 -21.51
C GLY A 553 14.38 -15.14 -20.28
N GLY A 554 14.36 -13.84 -20.01
CA GLY A 554 14.84 -13.25 -18.77
C GLY A 554 16.33 -12.92 -18.74
N LYS A 555 16.73 -12.27 -17.61
CA LYS A 555 18.10 -11.74 -17.43
C LYS A 555 19.14 -12.84 -17.22
N ASN A 556 18.76 -14.08 -16.86
CA ASN A 556 19.70 -15.21 -16.78
C ASN A 556 20.33 -15.58 -18.14
N ASN A 557 19.82 -15.06 -19.25
CA ASN A 557 20.46 -15.17 -20.56
C ASN A 557 21.76 -14.36 -20.67
N TYR A 558 22.08 -13.50 -19.66
CA TYR A 558 23.24 -12.64 -19.66
C TYR A 558 24.24 -13.07 -18.58
N GLY A 559 25.52 -13.11 -18.95
CA GLY A 559 26.60 -13.46 -18.02
C GLY A 559 26.95 -12.29 -17.11
N LEU A 560 27.92 -12.51 -16.23
CA LEU A 560 28.35 -11.54 -15.20
C LEU A 560 28.70 -10.16 -15.74
N LYS A 561 29.29 -10.08 -16.94
CA LYS A 561 29.62 -8.80 -17.56
C LYS A 561 28.41 -7.90 -17.80
N ASP A 562 27.26 -8.50 -18.04
CA ASP A 562 26.03 -7.79 -18.34
C ASP A 562 24.99 -7.89 -17.21
N LYS A 563 25.36 -8.47 -16.08
CA LYS A 563 24.43 -8.71 -14.95
C LYS A 563 23.63 -7.46 -14.59
N TYR A 564 24.31 -6.34 -14.35
CA TYR A 564 23.63 -5.11 -13.93
C TYR A 564 22.97 -4.38 -15.11
N ASN A 565 23.53 -4.49 -16.33
CA ASN A 565 22.84 -3.98 -17.53
C ASN A 565 21.48 -4.68 -17.72
N ALA A 566 21.43 -6.01 -17.58
CA ALA A 566 20.17 -6.76 -17.68
C ALA A 566 19.25 -6.49 -16.48
N GLN A 567 19.81 -6.38 -15.25
CA GLN A 567 19.06 -6.12 -14.03
C GLN A 567 18.26 -4.82 -14.10
N TYR A 568 18.85 -3.76 -14.65
CA TYR A 568 18.25 -2.43 -14.67
C TYR A 568 17.68 -2.02 -16.05
N ALA A 569 17.67 -2.91 -17.04
CA ALA A 569 17.24 -2.60 -18.40
C ALA A 569 15.88 -1.95 -18.48
N THR A 570 14.85 -2.56 -17.92
CA THR A 570 13.48 -2.05 -18.00
C THR A 570 13.28 -0.79 -17.17
N SER A 571 13.89 -0.69 -15.98
CA SER A 571 13.80 0.48 -15.12
C SER A 571 14.45 1.72 -15.77
N VAL A 572 15.59 1.56 -16.44
CA VAL A 572 16.23 2.66 -17.17
C VAL A 572 15.37 3.10 -18.35
N ILE A 573 14.82 2.15 -19.13
CA ILE A 573 13.95 2.49 -20.25
C ILE A 573 12.73 3.31 -19.79
N THR A 574 12.05 2.86 -18.76
CA THR A 574 10.89 3.59 -18.23
C THR A 574 11.27 4.97 -17.68
N SER A 575 12.46 5.10 -17.11
CA SER A 575 12.97 6.40 -16.62
C SER A 575 13.34 7.39 -17.72
N MET A 576 13.53 6.94 -18.96
CA MET A 576 13.82 7.80 -20.10
C MET A 576 12.58 8.15 -20.93
N GLY A 577 11.46 7.46 -20.70
CA GLY A 577 10.21 7.66 -21.45
C GLY A 577 10.08 6.77 -22.67
N VAL A 578 9.14 7.10 -23.57
CA VAL A 578 8.78 6.29 -24.73
C VAL A 578 8.39 7.16 -25.93
N GLY A 579 8.72 6.73 -27.13
CA GLY A 579 8.47 7.50 -28.33
C GLY A 579 9.15 8.89 -28.25
N ASN A 580 8.39 9.94 -28.45
CA ASN A 580 8.86 11.31 -28.34
C ASN A 580 8.66 11.93 -26.95
N PHE A 581 8.13 11.17 -26.00
CA PHE A 581 7.74 11.66 -24.67
C PHE A 581 8.81 11.34 -23.64
N SER A 582 9.31 12.36 -22.96
CA SER A 582 9.95 12.16 -21.66
C SER A 582 8.93 11.62 -20.65
N PRO A 583 9.32 11.10 -19.47
CA PRO A 583 8.36 10.65 -18.47
C PRO A 583 7.36 11.75 -18.05
N ILE A 584 7.82 13.00 -17.94
CA ILE A 584 6.98 14.16 -17.61
C ILE A 584 6.03 14.49 -18.75
N ASP A 585 6.55 14.57 -19.98
CA ASP A 585 5.71 14.85 -21.15
C ASP A 585 4.66 13.76 -21.35
N LEU A 586 5.02 12.48 -21.10
CA LEU A 586 4.10 11.36 -21.17
C LEU A 586 3.01 11.49 -20.09
N GLN A 587 3.37 11.81 -18.86
CA GLN A 587 2.40 12.03 -17.79
C GLN A 587 1.42 13.16 -18.16
N LYS A 588 1.94 14.28 -18.68
CA LYS A 588 1.10 15.40 -19.11
C LYS A 588 0.20 15.04 -20.32
N ALA A 589 0.71 14.25 -21.27
CA ALA A 589 -0.07 13.78 -22.42
C ALA A 589 -1.16 12.76 -22.06
N LEU A 590 -1.01 12.09 -20.92
CA LEU A 590 -1.95 11.13 -20.38
C LEU A 590 -2.88 11.73 -19.30
N SER A 591 -2.81 13.04 -19.08
CA SER A 591 -3.73 13.71 -18.14
C SER A 591 -5.19 13.45 -18.52
N GLY A 592 -6.04 13.15 -17.56
CA GLY A 592 -7.42 12.75 -17.76
C GLY A 592 -7.60 11.30 -18.25
N LYS A 593 -6.56 10.49 -18.26
CA LYS A 593 -6.59 9.09 -18.66
C LYS A 593 -6.13 8.15 -17.55
N THR A 594 -6.80 7.01 -17.45
CA THR A 594 -6.36 5.90 -16.59
C THR A 594 -5.67 4.86 -17.45
N VAL A 595 -4.35 4.93 -17.54
CA VAL A 595 -3.54 4.01 -18.33
C VAL A 595 -2.13 3.89 -17.80
N LYS A 596 -1.61 2.66 -17.76
CA LYS A 596 -0.23 2.38 -17.39
C LYS A 596 0.26 1.17 -18.18
N VAL A 597 1.51 1.21 -18.64
CA VAL A 597 2.18 0.08 -19.31
C VAL A 597 3.63 0.06 -18.88
N ASN A 598 4.14 -1.13 -18.51
CA ASN A 598 5.52 -1.32 -18.07
C ASN A 598 6.13 -2.59 -18.68
N PRO A 599 7.32 -2.53 -19.27
CA PRO A 599 8.10 -3.71 -19.63
C PRO A 599 8.64 -4.39 -18.36
N VAL A 600 8.71 -5.72 -18.38
CA VAL A 600 9.18 -6.57 -17.27
C VAL A 600 10.26 -7.51 -17.77
N LEU A 601 11.38 -7.59 -17.06
CA LEU A 601 12.48 -8.54 -17.34
C LEU A 601 12.84 -9.25 -16.02
N SER A 602 12.33 -10.47 -15.86
CA SER A 602 12.59 -11.33 -14.70
C SER A 602 13.85 -12.18 -14.88
N ASP A 603 14.12 -13.08 -13.95
CA ASP A 603 15.27 -14.01 -14.08
C ASP A 603 15.15 -14.93 -15.29
N ILE A 604 13.95 -15.46 -15.52
CA ILE A 604 13.66 -16.53 -16.50
C ILE A 604 12.53 -16.19 -17.47
N SER A 605 11.95 -15.01 -17.38
CA SER A 605 10.86 -14.56 -18.25
C SER A 605 11.01 -13.08 -18.60
N GLU A 606 10.34 -12.69 -19.67
CA GLU A 606 10.24 -11.32 -20.13
C GLU A 606 8.85 -11.04 -20.65
N GLY A 607 8.39 -9.80 -20.51
CA GLY A 607 7.04 -9.44 -20.91
C GLY A 607 6.71 -7.97 -20.68
N ILE A 608 5.43 -7.66 -20.74
CA ILE A 608 4.91 -6.33 -20.53
C ILE A 608 3.60 -6.43 -19.74
N SER A 609 3.40 -5.56 -18.80
CA SER A 609 2.14 -5.45 -18.04
C SER A 609 1.48 -4.11 -18.32
N GLY A 610 0.15 -4.09 -18.26
CA GLY A 610 -0.62 -2.86 -18.44
C GLY A 610 -1.98 -2.91 -17.78
N ASN A 611 -2.52 -1.74 -17.53
CA ASN A 611 -3.90 -1.57 -17.11
C ASN A 611 -4.49 -0.31 -17.71
N SER A 612 -5.80 -0.31 -17.93
CA SER A 612 -6.53 0.88 -18.39
C SER A 612 -7.97 0.87 -17.92
N SER A 613 -8.61 2.05 -17.96
CA SER A 613 -10.05 2.14 -18.04
C SER A 613 -10.53 1.61 -19.41
N VAL A 614 -11.82 1.37 -19.54
CA VAL A 614 -12.43 0.93 -20.82
C VAL A 614 -12.21 1.97 -21.91
N LYS A 615 -12.44 3.27 -21.61
CA LYS A 615 -12.25 4.37 -22.57
C LYS A 615 -10.79 4.56 -23.01
N ASP A 616 -9.83 4.16 -22.19
CA ASP A 616 -8.41 4.37 -22.40
C ASP A 616 -7.66 3.15 -22.98
N LEU A 617 -8.40 2.07 -23.30
CA LEU A 617 -7.85 0.83 -23.85
C LEU A 617 -6.95 1.08 -25.07
N GLN A 618 -7.36 1.95 -25.98
CA GLN A 618 -6.53 2.29 -27.14
C GLN A 618 -5.20 2.94 -26.74
N SER A 619 -5.18 3.77 -25.70
CA SER A 619 -3.95 4.38 -25.19
C SER A 619 -3.01 3.31 -24.59
N MET A 620 -3.55 2.30 -23.91
CA MET A 620 -2.77 1.15 -23.41
C MET A 620 -2.13 0.38 -24.57
N MET A 621 -2.89 0.11 -25.63
CA MET A 621 -2.38 -0.57 -26.81
C MET A 621 -1.30 0.24 -27.54
N GLN A 622 -1.45 1.57 -27.65
CA GLN A 622 -0.45 2.48 -28.22
C GLN A 622 0.84 2.48 -27.40
N LEU A 623 0.76 2.60 -26.09
CA LEU A 623 1.92 2.53 -25.21
C LEU A 623 2.64 1.18 -25.31
N THR A 624 1.88 0.08 -25.34
CA THR A 624 2.42 -1.27 -25.54
C THR A 624 3.21 -1.33 -26.83
N TYR A 625 2.64 -0.86 -27.93
CA TYR A 625 3.32 -0.83 -29.24
C TYR A 625 4.60 0.01 -29.19
N LEU A 626 4.54 1.18 -28.58
CA LEU A 626 5.69 2.09 -28.46
C LEU A 626 6.83 1.49 -27.63
N TYR A 627 6.55 0.79 -26.54
CA TYR A 627 7.59 0.10 -25.76
C TYR A 627 8.32 -0.99 -26.56
N PHE A 628 7.66 -1.64 -27.51
CA PHE A 628 8.31 -2.60 -28.39
C PHE A 628 9.10 -1.94 -29.52
N THR A 629 8.64 -0.79 -30.02
CA THR A 629 9.12 -0.23 -31.31
C THR A 629 9.91 1.06 -31.16
N ALA A 630 9.68 1.83 -30.12
CA ALA A 630 10.24 3.18 -29.94
C ALA A 630 10.65 3.47 -28.50
N PRO A 631 11.50 2.62 -27.84
CA PRO A 631 12.05 2.99 -26.55
C PRO A 631 12.90 4.26 -26.71
N ARG A 632 12.65 5.25 -25.87
CA ARG A 632 13.35 6.54 -25.93
C ARG A 632 14.76 6.44 -25.35
N VAL A 633 15.69 7.13 -25.94
CA VAL A 633 17.07 7.26 -25.44
C VAL A 633 17.30 8.69 -25.01
N ASP A 634 17.67 8.87 -23.74
CA ASP A 634 17.98 10.19 -23.17
C ASP A 634 19.15 10.06 -22.18
N THR A 635 20.30 10.59 -22.59
CA THR A 635 21.52 10.49 -21.78
C THR A 635 21.43 11.29 -20.49
N SER A 636 20.70 12.42 -20.48
CA SER A 636 20.54 13.24 -19.27
C SER A 636 19.68 12.51 -18.23
N LEU A 637 18.54 11.93 -18.65
CA LEU A 637 17.69 11.14 -17.78
C LEU A 637 18.36 9.85 -17.31
N PHE A 638 19.19 9.21 -18.15
CA PHE A 638 20.01 8.07 -17.73
C PHE A 638 20.99 8.47 -16.62
N LYS A 639 21.70 9.57 -16.75
CA LYS A 639 22.59 10.08 -15.71
C LYS A 639 21.83 10.42 -14.42
N SER A 640 20.67 11.07 -14.56
CA SER A 640 19.78 11.33 -13.43
C SER A 640 19.38 10.03 -12.71
N PHE A 641 18.98 9.00 -13.45
CA PHE A 641 18.66 7.68 -12.91
C PHE A 641 19.84 7.09 -12.10
N VAL A 642 21.03 7.08 -12.68
CA VAL A 642 22.25 6.57 -12.02
C VAL A 642 22.53 7.36 -10.74
N GLN A 643 22.53 8.69 -10.83
CA GLN A 643 22.87 9.56 -9.70
C GLN A 643 21.85 9.43 -8.56
N LYS A 644 20.56 9.41 -8.86
CA LYS A 644 19.50 9.23 -7.86
C LYS A 644 19.66 7.92 -7.10
N ASN A 645 19.85 6.81 -7.81
CA ASN A 645 20.04 5.50 -7.17
C ASN A 645 21.31 5.44 -6.32
N LYS A 646 22.43 5.93 -6.82
CA LYS A 646 23.67 5.98 -6.03
C LYS A 646 23.50 6.82 -4.76
N THR A 647 22.86 7.96 -4.87
CA THR A 647 22.59 8.86 -3.75
C THR A 647 21.68 8.22 -2.70
N GLN A 648 20.61 7.57 -3.15
CA GLN A 648 19.66 6.90 -2.27
C GLN A 648 20.27 5.71 -1.52
N LEU A 649 21.20 5.00 -2.15
CA LEU A 649 21.79 3.78 -1.60
C LEU A 649 23.08 4.02 -0.79
N ALA A 650 23.58 5.24 -0.77
CA ALA A 650 24.92 5.54 -0.22
C ALA A 650 25.10 5.11 1.24
N PHE A 651 24.05 5.19 2.04
CA PHE A 651 24.07 4.85 3.46
C PHE A 651 23.32 3.56 3.79
N LEU A 652 22.86 2.81 2.78
CA LEU A 652 22.05 1.61 3.04
C LEU A 652 22.78 0.58 3.90
N SER A 653 24.11 0.52 3.82
CA SER A 653 24.96 -0.33 4.67
C SER A 653 24.95 0.07 6.16
N ALA A 654 24.41 1.22 6.53
CA ALA A 654 24.19 1.59 7.93
C ALA A 654 23.02 0.80 8.55
N ASN A 655 22.04 0.39 7.73
CA ASN A 655 20.87 -0.34 8.19
C ASN A 655 21.23 -1.79 8.59
N PRO A 656 20.95 -2.20 9.85
CA PRO A 656 21.29 -3.54 10.32
C PRO A 656 20.63 -4.66 9.52
N GLN A 657 19.36 -4.49 9.14
CA GLN A 657 18.60 -5.49 8.37
C GLN A 657 19.15 -5.62 6.95
N ALA A 658 19.52 -4.51 6.29
CA ALA A 658 20.11 -4.57 4.95
C ALA A 658 21.44 -5.35 4.97
N VAL A 659 22.28 -5.13 5.96
CA VAL A 659 23.54 -5.89 6.13
C VAL A 659 23.27 -7.37 6.40
N PHE A 660 22.26 -7.67 7.20
CA PHE A 660 21.85 -9.06 7.49
C PHE A 660 21.35 -9.76 6.22
N VAL A 661 20.47 -9.15 5.45
CA VAL A 661 19.94 -9.72 4.20
C VAL A 661 21.06 -9.91 3.17
N ASP A 662 21.96 -8.96 3.00
CA ASP A 662 23.13 -9.09 2.11
C ASP A 662 24.01 -10.30 2.53
N THR A 663 24.21 -10.48 3.84
CA THR A 663 24.98 -11.62 4.38
C THR A 663 24.22 -12.93 4.19
N LEU A 664 22.91 -12.95 4.46
CA LEU A 664 22.06 -14.14 4.27
C LEU A 664 22.17 -14.69 2.83
N TYR A 665 22.07 -13.80 1.83
CA TYR A 665 22.17 -14.21 0.43
C TYR A 665 23.58 -14.64 0.03
N LYS A 666 24.61 -14.03 0.61
CA LYS A 666 26.01 -14.47 0.43
C LYS A 666 26.23 -15.88 0.97
N GLU A 667 25.76 -16.16 2.17
CA GLU A 667 25.87 -17.49 2.77
C GLU A 667 25.00 -18.50 2.00
N LEU A 668 23.76 -18.14 1.68
CA LEU A 668 22.82 -19.01 0.95
C LEU A 668 23.36 -19.42 -0.42
N TYR A 669 24.12 -18.57 -1.10
CA TYR A 669 24.66 -18.86 -2.44
C TYR A 669 26.19 -18.92 -2.51
N HIS A 670 26.89 -19.18 -1.38
CA HIS A 670 28.34 -19.32 -1.29
C HIS A 670 29.10 -18.15 -1.95
N ASN A 671 28.65 -16.91 -1.73
CA ASN A 671 29.20 -15.73 -2.38
C ASN A 671 29.22 -15.78 -3.91
N SER A 672 28.37 -16.57 -4.53
CA SER A 672 28.29 -16.64 -5.99
C SER A 672 28.04 -15.25 -6.58
N PRO A 673 28.83 -14.81 -7.57
CA PRO A 673 28.55 -13.54 -8.24
C PRO A 673 27.27 -13.56 -9.09
N LEU A 674 26.69 -14.73 -9.33
CA LEU A 674 25.40 -14.91 -10.00
C LEU A 674 24.22 -14.78 -9.03
N ALA A 675 24.46 -14.74 -7.71
CA ALA A 675 23.40 -14.60 -6.73
C ALA A 675 22.49 -13.38 -7.05
N PRO A 676 21.18 -13.48 -6.76
CA PRO A 676 20.28 -12.35 -6.90
C PRO A 676 20.78 -11.10 -6.16
N VAL A 677 20.45 -9.93 -6.68
CA VAL A 677 20.72 -8.66 -6.01
C VAL A 677 19.68 -8.46 -4.93
N ALA A 678 19.97 -8.96 -3.72
CA ALA A 678 19.08 -8.81 -2.58
C ALA A 678 19.12 -7.37 -2.02
N VAL A 679 20.32 -6.81 -1.92
CA VAL A 679 20.55 -5.43 -1.46
C VAL A 679 21.36 -4.70 -2.53
N PRO A 680 20.76 -3.74 -3.27
CA PRO A 680 21.48 -2.98 -4.27
C PRO A 680 22.58 -2.11 -3.64
N LYS A 681 23.66 -1.89 -4.38
CA LYS A 681 24.81 -1.09 -3.94
C LYS A 681 25.12 0.01 -4.95
N PRO A 682 25.61 1.18 -4.50
CA PRO A 682 25.94 2.30 -5.38
C PRO A 682 26.85 1.91 -6.54
N GLU A 683 27.85 1.04 -6.29
CA GLU A 683 28.83 0.60 -7.28
C GLU A 683 28.25 -0.27 -8.42
N TYR A 684 27.04 -0.81 -8.27
CA TYR A 684 26.37 -1.54 -9.33
C TYR A 684 25.95 -0.60 -10.48
N PHE A 685 25.66 0.67 -10.13
CA PHE A 685 25.26 1.69 -11.10
C PHE A 685 26.46 2.28 -11.88
N ASP A 686 27.70 2.05 -11.42
CA ASP A 686 28.91 2.36 -12.19
C ASP A 686 29.18 1.34 -13.31
N GLN A 687 28.56 0.17 -13.23
CA GLN A 687 28.74 -0.93 -14.16
C GLN A 687 27.70 -0.98 -15.28
N ILE A 688 26.66 -0.12 -15.22
CA ILE A 688 25.68 -0.04 -16.28
C ILE A 688 26.12 0.90 -17.41
N ASN A 689 25.89 0.47 -18.62
CA ASN A 689 26.23 1.23 -19.84
C ASN A 689 24.97 1.41 -20.68
N LEU A 690 24.63 2.66 -21.00
CA LEU A 690 23.39 3.00 -21.71
C LEU A 690 23.27 2.26 -23.04
N ASN A 691 24.33 2.23 -23.87
CA ASN A 691 24.28 1.58 -25.17
C ASN A 691 24.08 0.07 -25.06
N ARG A 692 24.77 -0.58 -24.09
CA ARG A 692 24.63 -2.02 -23.85
C ARG A 692 23.23 -2.34 -23.31
N LEU A 693 22.74 -1.56 -22.40
CA LEU A 693 21.40 -1.70 -21.83
C LEU A 693 20.31 -1.57 -22.89
N MET A 694 20.41 -0.57 -23.77
CA MET A 694 19.52 -0.39 -24.91
C MET A 694 19.58 -1.58 -25.87
N GLN A 695 20.77 -2.14 -26.10
CA GLN A 695 20.94 -3.32 -26.91
C GLN A 695 20.25 -4.54 -26.26
N ILE A 696 20.43 -4.76 -24.95
CA ILE A 696 19.74 -5.83 -24.19
C ILE A 696 18.23 -5.68 -24.28
N TYR A 697 17.73 -4.45 -24.08
CA TYR A 697 16.31 -4.19 -24.22
C TYR A 697 15.78 -4.53 -25.61
N LYS A 698 16.48 -4.12 -26.66
CA LYS A 698 16.12 -4.44 -28.05
C LYS A 698 16.20 -5.94 -28.35
N GLU A 699 17.18 -6.67 -27.79
CA GLU A 699 17.31 -8.12 -27.91
C GLU A 699 16.10 -8.85 -27.30
N ARG A 700 15.53 -8.28 -26.20
CA ARG A 700 14.41 -8.87 -25.48
C ARG A 700 13.05 -8.41 -25.98
N PHE A 701 12.88 -7.13 -26.30
CA PHE A 701 11.58 -6.54 -26.63
C PHE A 701 11.42 -6.18 -28.14
N GLY A 702 12.49 -6.08 -28.91
CA GLY A 702 12.42 -5.76 -30.34
C GLY A 702 11.85 -6.85 -31.26
N ASN A 703 11.44 -8.00 -30.72
CA ASN A 703 10.84 -9.10 -31.44
C ASN A 703 9.74 -9.74 -30.57
N ALA A 704 8.49 -9.67 -31.00
CA ALA A 704 7.33 -10.16 -30.26
C ALA A 704 7.03 -11.67 -30.45
N ASN A 705 7.80 -12.37 -31.30
CA ASN A 705 7.55 -13.80 -31.56
C ASN A 705 7.59 -14.64 -30.29
N GLY A 706 6.58 -15.47 -30.09
CA GLY A 706 6.42 -16.32 -28.90
C GLY A 706 5.96 -15.59 -27.64
N MET A 707 5.62 -14.31 -27.71
CA MET A 707 4.90 -13.66 -26.62
C MET A 707 3.46 -14.16 -26.53
N HIS A 708 2.99 -14.34 -25.31
CA HIS A 708 1.60 -14.64 -25.02
C HIS A 708 0.99 -13.48 -24.26
N PHE A 709 0.02 -12.80 -24.85
CA PHE A 709 -0.73 -11.72 -24.24
C PHE A 709 -2.00 -12.25 -23.57
N THR A 710 -2.32 -11.74 -22.40
CA THR A 710 -3.57 -12.04 -21.69
C THR A 710 -4.27 -10.73 -21.38
N PHE A 711 -5.57 -10.65 -21.68
CA PHE A 711 -6.44 -9.53 -21.34
C PHE A 711 -7.59 -10.03 -20.49
N VAL A 712 -7.81 -9.37 -19.35
CA VAL A 712 -8.92 -9.68 -18.42
C VAL A 712 -9.60 -8.38 -18.03
N GLY A 713 -10.92 -8.35 -18.04
CA GLY A 713 -11.68 -7.19 -17.59
C GLY A 713 -12.91 -6.86 -18.38
N SER A 714 -13.36 -5.62 -18.23
CA SER A 714 -14.59 -5.08 -18.80
C SER A 714 -14.39 -4.63 -20.26
N PHE A 715 -14.48 -5.54 -21.18
CA PHE A 715 -14.43 -5.25 -22.62
C PHE A 715 -15.32 -6.20 -23.41
N LYS A 716 -15.70 -5.77 -24.60
CA LYS A 716 -16.33 -6.66 -25.58
C LYS A 716 -15.27 -7.19 -26.56
N GLU A 717 -15.39 -8.46 -26.90
CA GLU A 717 -14.46 -9.09 -27.85
C GLU A 717 -14.38 -8.33 -29.18
N ASP A 718 -15.53 -7.85 -29.70
CA ASP A 718 -15.61 -7.14 -30.99
C ASP A 718 -14.90 -5.76 -30.95
N GLU A 719 -14.82 -5.13 -29.79
CA GLU A 719 -14.12 -3.85 -29.60
C GLU A 719 -12.59 -4.07 -29.42
N LEU A 720 -12.20 -5.17 -28.79
CA LEU A 720 -10.79 -5.49 -28.53
C LEU A 720 -10.09 -6.08 -29.77
N ARG A 721 -10.77 -6.91 -30.57
CA ARG A 721 -10.19 -7.56 -31.76
C ARG A 721 -9.49 -6.59 -32.73
N PRO A 722 -10.10 -5.49 -33.18
CA PRO A 722 -9.44 -4.55 -34.08
C PRO A 722 -8.19 -3.91 -33.47
N LEU A 723 -8.16 -3.70 -32.16
CA LEU A 723 -7.00 -3.16 -31.44
C LEU A 723 -5.88 -4.20 -31.35
N ILE A 724 -6.21 -5.46 -31.10
CA ILE A 724 -5.23 -6.59 -31.16
C ILE A 724 -4.62 -6.67 -32.55
N GLU A 725 -5.44 -6.64 -33.61
CA GLU A 725 -4.92 -6.69 -35.00
C GLU A 725 -4.03 -5.48 -35.30
N ARG A 726 -4.42 -4.29 -34.88
CA ARG A 726 -3.67 -3.07 -35.15
C ARG A 726 -2.38 -2.94 -34.37
N TYR A 727 -2.37 -3.23 -33.10
CA TYR A 727 -1.24 -2.94 -32.22
C TYR A 727 -0.43 -4.17 -31.82
N ILE A 728 -1.05 -5.33 -31.61
CA ILE A 728 -0.34 -6.54 -31.19
C ILE A 728 0.09 -7.38 -32.39
N ALA A 729 -0.80 -7.62 -33.36
CA ALA A 729 -0.46 -8.40 -34.56
C ALA A 729 0.47 -7.65 -35.53
N SER A 730 0.68 -6.36 -35.33
CA SER A 730 1.63 -5.52 -36.08
C SER A 730 2.98 -5.35 -35.39
N LEU A 731 3.16 -5.89 -34.19
CA LEU A 731 4.45 -5.86 -33.50
C LEU A 731 5.54 -6.51 -34.35
N PRO A 732 6.76 -5.95 -34.40
CA PRO A 732 7.88 -6.57 -35.09
C PRO A 732 8.09 -7.99 -34.64
N SER A 733 8.20 -8.91 -35.58
CA SER A 733 8.36 -10.33 -35.30
C SER A 733 9.19 -11.00 -36.38
N SER A 734 10.06 -11.88 -35.95
CA SER A 734 10.81 -12.78 -36.82
C SER A 734 10.95 -14.14 -36.13
N PRO A 735 11.00 -15.25 -36.88
CA PRO A 735 11.14 -16.58 -36.30
C PRO A 735 12.41 -16.67 -35.45
N LYS A 736 12.24 -16.72 -34.13
CA LYS A 736 13.30 -16.89 -33.16
C LYS A 736 12.74 -17.62 -31.94
N LYS A 737 13.40 -18.65 -31.50
CA LYS A 737 13.03 -19.33 -30.26
C LYS A 737 13.64 -18.60 -29.07
N PHE A 738 12.82 -18.22 -28.13
CA PHE A 738 13.23 -17.66 -26.85
C PHE A 738 13.11 -18.72 -25.76
N ASN A 739 14.19 -18.87 -24.98
CA ASN A 739 14.23 -19.81 -23.87
C ASN A 739 14.80 -19.11 -22.64
N TYR A 740 14.42 -19.58 -21.47
CA TYR A 740 15.10 -19.24 -20.22
C TYR A 740 16.42 -20.00 -20.11
N VAL A 741 17.30 -19.53 -19.25
CA VAL A 741 18.57 -20.18 -18.92
C VAL A 741 18.58 -20.52 -17.43
N ASP A 742 18.83 -21.80 -17.12
CA ASP A 742 19.25 -22.20 -15.78
C ASP A 742 20.75 -21.92 -15.66
N ASN A 743 21.11 -20.86 -14.96
CA ASN A 743 22.50 -20.44 -14.70
C ASN A 743 23.23 -21.35 -13.69
N LYS A 744 22.60 -22.44 -13.26
CA LYS A 744 23.09 -23.43 -12.29
C LYS A 744 23.32 -22.88 -10.90
N LEU A 745 22.76 -21.71 -10.58
CA LEU A 745 22.77 -21.20 -9.22
C LEU A 745 21.89 -22.09 -8.33
N ARG A 746 22.45 -22.55 -7.23
CA ARG A 746 21.76 -23.41 -6.25
C ARG A 746 22.05 -22.90 -4.85
N PRO A 747 21.09 -23.00 -3.92
CA PRO A 747 21.38 -22.79 -2.51
C PRO A 747 22.48 -23.72 -2.00
N ALA A 748 23.18 -23.24 -1.01
CA ALA A 748 24.22 -23.99 -0.32
C ALA A 748 23.68 -25.28 0.28
N LYS A 749 24.50 -26.37 0.18
CA LYS A 749 24.15 -27.68 0.76
C LYS A 749 24.67 -27.79 2.20
N GLY A 750 23.98 -28.62 2.99
CA GLY A 750 24.33 -28.88 4.36
C GLY A 750 23.73 -27.89 5.34
N LYS A 751 24.26 -27.90 6.56
CA LYS A 751 23.82 -27.04 7.64
C LYS A 751 24.76 -25.83 7.75
N ILE A 752 24.21 -24.66 7.66
CA ILE A 752 24.96 -23.37 7.73
C ILE A 752 24.32 -22.54 8.83
N ASP A 753 25.12 -22.14 9.81
CA ASP A 753 24.71 -21.24 10.86
C ASP A 753 25.64 -20.01 10.85
N PHE A 754 25.08 -18.82 10.91
CA PHE A 754 25.84 -17.60 11.04
C PHE A 754 25.14 -16.58 11.94
N THR A 755 25.92 -15.73 12.58
CA THR A 755 25.44 -14.63 13.40
C THR A 755 26.17 -13.36 13.05
N ILE A 756 25.43 -12.27 12.86
CA ILE A 756 26.03 -10.93 12.76
C ILE A 756 25.58 -10.07 13.93
N HIS A 757 26.47 -9.17 14.36
CA HIS A 757 26.21 -8.21 15.42
C HIS A 757 26.17 -6.81 14.82
N LYS A 758 24.96 -6.23 14.72
CA LYS A 758 24.75 -4.90 14.18
C LYS A 758 23.44 -4.30 14.69
N GLY A 759 23.47 -3.00 14.96
CA GLY A 759 22.32 -2.27 15.47
C GLY A 759 22.45 -1.90 16.95
N LYS A 760 21.99 -0.68 17.29
CA LYS A 760 22.00 -0.15 18.68
C LYS A 760 20.89 -0.75 19.54
N GLU A 761 19.75 -0.98 18.92
CA GLU A 761 18.56 -1.44 19.62
C GLU A 761 18.70 -2.90 20.04
N GLN A 762 18.11 -3.21 21.20
CA GLN A 762 18.12 -4.57 21.75
C GLN A 762 17.04 -5.42 21.02
N LYS A 763 17.24 -5.61 19.74
CA LYS A 763 16.39 -6.45 18.88
C LYS A 763 17.21 -7.38 18.02
N SER A 764 16.67 -8.57 17.82
CA SER A 764 17.26 -9.66 17.05
C SER A 764 16.29 -10.15 16.00
N LEU A 765 16.82 -10.80 14.99
CA LEU A 765 16.06 -11.46 13.95
C LEU A 765 16.63 -12.85 13.71
N ILE A 766 15.80 -13.87 13.83
CA ILE A 766 16.13 -15.24 13.45
C ILE A 766 15.53 -15.50 12.06
N VAL A 767 16.35 -16.01 11.16
CA VAL A 767 15.90 -16.47 9.83
C VAL A 767 16.38 -17.89 9.59
N GLY A 768 15.43 -18.77 9.26
CA GLY A 768 15.69 -20.14 8.83
C GLY A 768 15.31 -20.32 7.37
N VAL A 769 16.21 -20.90 6.55
CA VAL A 769 15.93 -21.21 5.14
C VAL A 769 16.19 -22.68 4.91
N TYR A 770 15.12 -23.45 4.63
CA TYR A 770 15.21 -24.83 4.18
C TYR A 770 15.09 -24.87 2.66
N SER A 771 15.91 -25.62 1.99
CA SER A 771 15.90 -25.66 0.53
C SER A 771 16.32 -27.03 -0.02
N GLY A 772 15.89 -27.31 -1.23
CA GLY A 772 16.29 -28.54 -1.91
C GLY A 772 15.66 -28.73 -3.27
N GLU A 773 16.16 -29.68 -4.03
CA GLU A 773 15.56 -30.09 -5.30
C GLU A 773 14.45 -31.11 -5.03
N VAL A 774 13.30 -30.93 -5.64
CA VAL A 774 12.12 -31.76 -5.52
C VAL A 774 11.34 -31.72 -6.84
N PRO A 775 10.76 -32.84 -7.32
CA PRO A 775 9.87 -32.77 -8.48
C PRO A 775 8.69 -31.82 -8.19
N TYR A 776 8.48 -30.85 -9.08
CA TYR A 776 7.35 -29.95 -9.00
C TYR A 776 6.03 -30.67 -9.27
N SER A 777 5.02 -30.36 -8.49
CA SER A 777 3.61 -30.57 -8.81
C SER A 777 2.76 -29.54 -8.10
N ASP A 778 1.65 -29.13 -8.72
CA ASP A 778 0.69 -28.20 -8.10
C ASP A 778 0.14 -28.76 -6.77
N ALA A 779 0.02 -30.09 -6.66
CA ALA A 779 -0.34 -30.76 -5.42
C ALA A 779 0.69 -30.59 -4.31
N LEU A 780 1.98 -30.59 -4.63
CA LEU A 780 3.03 -30.40 -3.64
C LEU A 780 3.13 -28.93 -3.22
N ASP A 781 2.92 -28.02 -4.14
CA ASP A 781 2.89 -26.60 -3.88
C ASP A 781 1.75 -26.24 -2.92
N LEU A 782 0.52 -26.73 -3.17
CA LEU A 782 -0.62 -26.57 -2.27
C LEU A 782 -0.34 -27.15 -0.86
N LYS A 783 0.36 -28.29 -0.76
CA LYS A 783 0.75 -28.87 0.53
C LYS A 783 1.84 -28.05 1.23
N ALA A 784 2.74 -27.42 0.48
CA ALA A 784 3.76 -26.53 1.03
C ALA A 784 3.14 -25.28 1.61
N ASP A 785 2.16 -24.69 0.93
CA ASP A 785 1.37 -23.58 1.48
C ASP A 785 0.65 -23.99 2.76
N ALA A 786 0.01 -25.16 2.81
CA ALA A 786 -0.66 -25.67 4.02
C ALA A 786 0.32 -25.86 5.18
N ILE A 787 1.54 -26.31 4.94
CA ILE A 787 2.60 -26.39 5.96
C ILE A 787 2.88 -25.01 6.55
N SER A 788 3.01 -24.00 5.71
CA SER A 788 3.28 -22.63 6.16
C SER A 788 2.14 -22.09 7.02
N GLU A 789 0.90 -22.21 6.57
CA GLU A 789 -0.26 -21.70 7.30
C GLU A 789 -0.44 -22.40 8.65
N ILE A 790 -0.26 -23.73 8.69
CA ILE A 790 -0.33 -24.50 9.94
C ILE A 790 0.78 -24.07 10.92
N LEU A 791 2.00 -23.87 10.42
CA LEU A 791 3.10 -23.41 11.26
C LEU A 791 2.89 -21.96 11.71
N ASN A 792 2.28 -21.10 10.91
CA ASN A 792 1.93 -19.74 11.31
C ASN A 792 0.94 -19.73 12.47
N ILE A 793 -0.08 -20.60 12.45
CA ILE A 793 -0.98 -20.77 13.60
C ILE A 793 -0.19 -21.22 14.84
N ARG A 794 0.69 -22.23 14.69
CA ARG A 794 1.50 -22.76 15.81
C ARG A 794 2.50 -21.75 16.38
N ILE A 795 3.09 -20.92 15.51
CA ILE A 795 4.00 -19.85 15.92
C ILE A 795 3.28 -18.85 16.82
N ILE A 796 2.08 -18.45 16.46
CA ILE A 796 1.29 -17.54 17.30
C ILE A 796 0.93 -18.21 18.61
N GLU A 797 0.37 -19.43 18.59
CA GLU A 797 -0.04 -20.15 19.80
C GLU A 797 1.12 -20.42 20.78
N GLU A 798 2.28 -20.83 20.29
CA GLU A 798 3.39 -21.28 21.13
C GLU A 798 4.39 -20.17 21.46
N LEU A 799 4.79 -19.37 20.46
CA LEU A 799 5.88 -18.41 20.61
C LEU A 799 5.39 -17.03 21.07
N ARG A 800 4.21 -16.59 20.60
CA ARG A 800 3.60 -15.34 21.05
C ARG A 800 2.82 -15.53 22.34
N GLU A 801 1.84 -16.43 22.37
CA GLU A 801 0.90 -16.54 23.49
C GLU A 801 1.51 -17.23 24.72
N LYS A 802 2.26 -18.36 24.54
CA LYS A 802 2.81 -19.10 25.67
C LYS A 802 4.19 -18.62 26.09
N ILE A 803 5.11 -18.40 25.14
CA ILE A 803 6.49 -17.97 25.45
C ILE A 803 6.58 -16.46 25.61
N GLN A 804 5.67 -15.70 25.01
CA GLN A 804 5.65 -14.23 25.03
C GLN A 804 6.98 -13.64 24.54
N GLY A 805 7.55 -14.27 23.53
CA GLY A 805 8.89 -13.96 23.04
C GLY A 805 8.93 -13.21 21.72
N ILE A 806 7.79 -13.10 21.03
CA ILE A 806 7.62 -12.39 19.77
C ILE A 806 6.31 -11.61 19.80
N TYR A 807 6.26 -10.51 19.07
CA TYR A 807 4.99 -9.86 18.69
C TYR A 807 4.39 -10.54 17.47
N GLY A 808 5.21 -10.83 16.47
CA GLY A 808 4.82 -11.53 15.24
C GLY A 808 6.00 -12.25 14.62
N GLY A 809 5.71 -13.10 13.67
CA GLY A 809 6.68 -13.91 12.92
C GLY A 809 5.92 -14.87 12.05
N GLY A 810 6.61 -15.61 11.19
CA GLY A 810 5.92 -16.55 10.33
C GLY A 810 6.82 -17.36 9.44
N THR A 811 6.18 -18.20 8.66
CA THR A 811 6.79 -19.07 7.67
C THR A 811 6.16 -18.87 6.30
N GLN A 812 6.92 -19.18 5.27
CA GLN A 812 6.47 -19.21 3.88
C GLN A 812 7.15 -20.37 3.16
N ALA A 813 6.41 -21.17 2.43
CA ALA A 813 6.94 -22.21 1.56
C ALA A 813 6.60 -21.93 0.11
N ARG A 814 7.45 -22.41 -0.81
CA ARG A 814 7.21 -22.38 -2.24
C ARG A 814 7.83 -23.60 -2.88
N VAL A 815 7.14 -24.15 -3.87
CA VAL A 815 7.67 -25.18 -4.74
C VAL A 815 7.67 -24.63 -6.16
N GLU A 816 8.83 -24.48 -6.75
CA GLU A 816 9.00 -23.82 -8.04
C GLU A 816 9.45 -24.82 -9.11
N LYS A 817 8.88 -24.72 -10.30
CA LYS A 817 9.19 -25.54 -11.46
C LYS A 817 10.46 -25.09 -12.16
N TYR A 818 10.72 -23.78 -12.17
CA TYR A 818 11.80 -23.15 -12.94
C TYR A 818 12.67 -22.22 -12.07
N PRO A 819 13.96 -22.02 -12.45
CA PRO A 819 14.70 -22.59 -13.58
C PRO A 819 15.00 -24.09 -13.46
N TYR A 820 14.80 -24.67 -12.31
CA TYR A 820 14.84 -26.11 -11.97
C TYR A 820 13.80 -26.39 -10.90
N SER A 821 13.33 -27.62 -10.80
CA SER A 821 12.33 -27.97 -9.79
C SER A 821 12.94 -27.99 -8.40
N HIS A 822 12.47 -27.14 -7.52
CA HIS A 822 13.01 -26.94 -6.17
C HIS A 822 11.96 -26.38 -5.22
N TYR A 823 12.30 -26.43 -3.94
CA TYR A 823 11.51 -25.77 -2.90
C TYR A 823 12.38 -24.85 -2.05
N THR A 824 11.73 -23.87 -1.45
CA THR A 824 12.27 -23.03 -0.39
C THR A 824 11.22 -22.90 0.70
N PHE A 825 11.60 -23.15 1.94
CA PHE A 825 10.80 -22.84 3.10
C PHE A 825 11.55 -21.81 3.95
N PHE A 826 10.87 -20.74 4.29
CA PHE A 826 11.42 -19.59 5.00
C PHE A 826 10.74 -19.44 6.35
N LEU A 827 11.52 -19.26 7.41
CA LEU A 827 11.07 -18.95 8.77
C LEU A 827 11.68 -17.60 9.18
N GLN A 828 10.88 -16.71 9.75
CA GLN A 828 11.34 -15.43 10.26
C GLN A 828 10.73 -15.11 11.61
N LEU A 829 11.58 -14.85 12.63
CA LEU A 829 11.17 -14.54 13.99
C LEU A 829 11.92 -13.32 14.51
N PRO A 830 11.32 -12.12 14.48
CA PRO A 830 11.87 -10.94 15.16
C PRO A 830 11.64 -11.08 16.67
N CYS A 831 12.64 -10.77 17.49
CA CYS A 831 12.57 -10.98 18.94
C CYS A 831 13.61 -10.16 19.72
N GLY A 832 13.54 -10.22 21.03
CA GLY A 832 14.60 -9.77 21.92
C GLY A 832 15.83 -10.67 21.86
N PRO A 833 17.06 -10.11 22.01
CA PRO A 833 18.29 -10.90 21.95
C PRO A 833 18.35 -12.00 23.03
N GLU A 834 17.73 -11.79 24.17
CA GLU A 834 17.66 -12.75 25.27
C GLU A 834 16.72 -13.94 24.99
N LYS A 835 15.86 -13.84 23.98
CA LYS A 835 14.88 -14.86 23.62
C LYS A 835 15.32 -15.73 22.44
N VAL A 836 16.41 -15.39 21.74
CA VAL A 836 16.84 -16.03 20.49
C VAL A 836 16.93 -17.56 20.62
N ASP A 837 17.66 -18.06 21.61
CA ASP A 837 17.86 -19.52 21.79
C ASP A 837 16.55 -20.24 22.12
N THR A 838 15.73 -19.65 22.99
CA THR A 838 14.43 -20.20 23.39
C THR A 838 13.48 -20.29 22.19
N LEU A 839 13.40 -19.24 21.38
CA LEU A 839 12.50 -19.19 20.23
C LEU A 839 12.98 -20.08 19.09
N LEU A 840 14.28 -20.12 18.84
CA LEU A 840 14.86 -21.04 17.86
C LEU A 840 14.60 -22.50 18.23
N TYR A 841 14.75 -22.84 19.51
CA TYR A 841 14.42 -24.17 20.00
C TYR A 841 12.92 -24.47 19.84
N ALA A 842 12.04 -23.57 20.25
CA ALA A 842 10.59 -23.75 20.17
C ALA A 842 10.11 -23.87 18.72
N ALA A 843 10.57 -23.00 17.81
CA ALA A 843 10.22 -23.07 16.40
C ALA A 843 10.67 -24.40 15.76
N ASN A 844 11.90 -24.81 16.02
CA ASN A 844 12.40 -26.10 15.57
C ASN A 844 11.57 -27.28 16.14
N LYS A 845 11.15 -27.19 17.39
CA LYS A 845 10.27 -28.20 18.01
C LYS A 845 8.92 -28.29 17.28
N GLU A 846 8.29 -27.17 16.93
CA GLU A 846 7.03 -27.17 16.19
C GLU A 846 7.20 -27.75 14.76
N ILE A 847 8.30 -27.42 14.08
CA ILE A 847 8.65 -28.07 12.81
C ILE A 847 8.81 -29.58 12.98
N GLN A 848 9.52 -30.06 14.03
CA GLN A 848 9.68 -31.48 14.30
C GLN A 848 8.37 -32.18 14.71
N ASN A 849 7.50 -31.50 15.45
CA ASN A 849 6.16 -31.98 15.77
C ASN A 849 5.35 -32.19 14.48
N LEU A 850 5.35 -31.24 13.57
CA LEU A 850 4.66 -31.37 12.28
C LEU A 850 5.21 -32.50 11.43
N ILE A 851 6.52 -32.70 11.39
CA ILE A 851 7.17 -33.83 10.69
C ILE A 851 6.77 -35.17 11.30
N LYS A 852 6.81 -35.27 12.64
CA LYS A 852 6.59 -36.52 13.36
C LYS A 852 5.11 -36.89 13.39
N ASP A 853 4.26 -35.97 13.80
CA ASP A 853 2.88 -36.23 14.19
C ASP A 853 1.85 -35.73 13.16
N GLY A 854 2.27 -34.84 12.24
CA GLY A 854 1.38 -34.12 11.34
C GLY A 854 0.65 -32.96 12.05
N PRO A 855 -0.23 -32.23 11.35
CA PRO A 855 -1.03 -31.18 11.95
C PRO A 855 -2.16 -31.78 12.80
N SER A 856 -2.68 -31.01 13.76
CA SER A 856 -3.96 -31.33 14.36
C SER A 856 -5.09 -31.26 13.31
N LYS A 857 -6.17 -32.00 13.55
CA LYS A 857 -7.36 -31.90 12.70
C LYS A 857 -7.90 -30.47 12.67
N GLU A 858 -7.96 -29.84 13.84
CA GLU A 858 -8.45 -28.48 14.01
C GLU A 858 -7.64 -27.47 13.17
N ASN A 859 -6.30 -27.50 13.24
CA ASN A 859 -5.47 -26.55 12.49
C ASN A 859 -5.60 -26.75 10.97
N LEU A 860 -5.74 -27.99 10.52
CA LEU A 860 -6.00 -28.26 9.11
C LEU A 860 -7.37 -27.71 8.67
N GLU A 861 -8.41 -27.91 9.49
CA GLU A 861 -9.76 -27.39 9.21
C GLU A 861 -9.79 -25.86 9.21
N LYS A 862 -9.07 -25.18 10.12
CA LYS A 862 -8.91 -23.73 10.11
C LYS A 862 -8.31 -23.23 8.78
N VAL A 863 -7.20 -23.82 8.35
CA VAL A 863 -6.55 -23.45 7.08
C VAL A 863 -7.48 -23.71 5.89
N GLN A 864 -8.10 -24.87 5.83
CA GLN A 864 -9.06 -25.20 4.76
C GLN A 864 -10.22 -24.19 4.71
N GLN A 865 -10.75 -23.77 5.86
CA GLN A 865 -11.86 -22.84 5.93
C GLN A 865 -11.43 -21.43 5.49
N GLN A 866 -10.28 -20.96 5.95
CA GLN A 866 -9.71 -19.67 5.53
C GLN A 866 -9.52 -19.61 4.01
N TRP A 867 -8.95 -20.66 3.43
CA TRP A 867 -8.74 -20.74 1.97
C TRP A 867 -10.04 -20.81 1.17
N LYS A 868 -11.10 -21.44 1.73
CA LYS A 868 -12.42 -21.46 1.09
C LYS A 868 -13.03 -20.05 1.05
N GLU A 869 -12.95 -19.33 2.16
CA GLU A 869 -13.46 -17.95 2.19
C GLU A 869 -12.67 -17.03 1.26
N GLN A 870 -11.34 -17.13 1.25
CA GLN A 870 -10.49 -16.35 0.36
C GLN A 870 -10.79 -16.63 -1.11
N TYR A 871 -10.93 -17.89 -1.50
CA TYR A 871 -11.22 -18.28 -2.89
C TYR A 871 -12.54 -17.71 -3.41
N LYS A 872 -13.57 -17.58 -2.55
CA LYS A 872 -14.85 -16.95 -2.94
C LYS A 872 -14.68 -15.51 -3.43
N THR A 873 -13.73 -14.80 -2.88
CA THR A 873 -13.37 -13.42 -3.26
C THR A 873 -12.45 -13.42 -4.47
N ASP A 874 -11.36 -14.21 -4.41
CA ASP A 874 -10.29 -14.21 -5.41
C ASP A 874 -10.79 -14.56 -6.81
N ILE A 875 -11.70 -15.52 -6.92
CA ILE A 875 -12.25 -15.94 -8.22
C ILE A 875 -13.11 -14.84 -8.90
N LYS A 876 -13.46 -13.78 -8.17
CA LYS A 876 -14.20 -12.62 -8.67
C LYS A 876 -13.29 -11.40 -8.90
N GLU A 877 -11.97 -11.56 -8.90
CA GLU A 877 -11.00 -10.50 -9.13
C GLU A 877 -10.29 -10.65 -10.48
N ASN A 878 -10.24 -9.56 -11.26
CA ASN A 878 -9.55 -9.55 -12.57
C ASN A 878 -8.06 -9.87 -12.43
N GLY A 879 -7.42 -9.41 -11.36
CA GLY A 879 -6.01 -9.66 -11.08
C GLY A 879 -5.69 -11.12 -10.90
N THR A 880 -6.52 -11.84 -10.16
CA THR A 880 -6.40 -13.29 -9.95
C THR A 880 -6.47 -14.04 -11.27
N TRP A 881 -7.49 -13.76 -12.08
CA TRP A 881 -7.62 -14.40 -13.39
C TRP A 881 -6.46 -14.07 -14.33
N LEU A 882 -5.96 -12.84 -14.32
CA LEU A 882 -4.80 -12.45 -15.15
C LEU A 882 -3.57 -13.25 -14.75
N SER A 883 -3.30 -13.37 -13.45
CA SER A 883 -2.17 -14.12 -12.90
C SER A 883 -2.27 -15.61 -13.24
N GLU A 884 -3.43 -16.21 -13.02
CA GLU A 884 -3.64 -17.62 -13.26
C GLU A 884 -3.55 -17.98 -14.76
N LEU A 885 -4.22 -17.22 -15.62
CA LEU A 885 -4.12 -17.43 -17.07
C LEU A 885 -2.69 -17.28 -17.59
N GLN A 886 -1.93 -16.35 -17.03
CA GLN A 886 -0.52 -16.20 -17.33
C GLN A 886 0.29 -17.41 -16.86
N SER A 887 0.01 -17.91 -15.64
CA SER A 887 0.68 -19.07 -15.04
C SER A 887 0.41 -20.37 -15.80
N PHE A 888 -0.79 -20.53 -16.37
CA PHE A 888 -1.11 -21.68 -17.24
C PHE A 888 -0.24 -21.70 -18.51
N TYR A 889 0.12 -20.53 -19.04
CA TYR A 889 1.03 -20.43 -20.16
C TYR A 889 2.50 -20.60 -19.74
N PHE A 890 2.94 -19.88 -18.72
CA PHE A 890 4.29 -19.96 -18.15
C PHE A 890 4.27 -19.55 -16.67
N PRO A 891 4.66 -20.45 -15.77
CA PRO A 891 5.42 -21.70 -15.88
C PRO A 891 4.64 -22.96 -16.33
N GLY A 892 3.38 -22.87 -16.69
CA GLY A 892 2.58 -24.03 -17.13
C GLY A 892 2.03 -24.81 -15.94
N THR A 893 1.33 -24.11 -15.04
CA THR A 893 0.54 -24.68 -13.95
C THR A 893 -0.70 -25.38 -14.50
N ASN A 894 -1.27 -26.29 -13.73
CA ASN A 894 -2.45 -27.01 -14.16
C ASN A 894 -3.73 -26.22 -13.85
N PRO A 895 -4.53 -25.80 -14.85
CA PRO A 895 -5.78 -25.06 -14.63
C PRO A 895 -6.77 -25.75 -13.68
N ASP A 896 -6.75 -27.09 -13.58
CA ASP A 896 -7.63 -27.86 -12.69
C ASP A 896 -7.44 -27.43 -11.21
N TYR A 897 -6.22 -27.11 -10.80
CA TYR A 897 -5.94 -26.68 -9.42
C TYR A 897 -6.53 -25.31 -9.10
N PHE A 898 -6.71 -24.45 -10.08
CA PHE A 898 -7.39 -23.17 -9.89
C PHE A 898 -8.93 -23.32 -10.00
N ILE A 899 -9.42 -23.96 -11.06
CA ILE A 899 -10.86 -24.08 -11.33
C ILE A 899 -11.57 -24.92 -10.28
N HIS A 900 -10.94 -26.02 -9.87
CA HIS A 900 -11.45 -26.95 -8.86
C HIS A 900 -10.74 -26.81 -7.51
N TYR A 901 -10.23 -25.61 -7.19
CA TYR A 901 -9.44 -25.34 -5.99
C TYR A 901 -10.09 -25.89 -4.71
N LEU A 902 -11.40 -25.63 -4.53
CA LEU A 902 -12.12 -26.12 -3.34
C LEU A 902 -12.14 -27.66 -3.23
N LYS A 903 -12.14 -28.37 -4.34
CA LYS A 903 -12.02 -29.83 -4.33
C LYS A 903 -10.65 -30.28 -3.84
N HIS A 904 -9.59 -29.62 -4.32
CA HIS A 904 -8.22 -29.93 -3.91
C HIS A 904 -7.97 -29.59 -2.45
N VAL A 905 -8.45 -28.42 -1.99
CA VAL A 905 -8.38 -28.01 -0.59
C VAL A 905 -9.13 -29.00 0.33
N ASN A 906 -10.35 -29.39 -0.03
CA ASN A 906 -11.14 -30.34 0.77
C ASN A 906 -10.53 -31.76 0.80
N ALA A 907 -9.74 -32.12 -0.19
CA ALA A 907 -9.09 -33.43 -0.27
C ALA A 907 -7.81 -33.52 0.56
N LEU A 908 -7.27 -32.41 1.07
CA LEU A 908 -6.07 -32.40 1.93
C LEU A 908 -6.34 -33.14 3.24
N THR A 909 -5.43 -34.04 3.58
CA THR A 909 -5.47 -34.82 4.83
C THR A 909 -4.28 -34.48 5.73
N GLN A 910 -4.38 -34.78 7.04
CA GLN A 910 -3.27 -34.64 7.97
C GLN A 910 -2.03 -35.42 7.49
N LYS A 911 -2.26 -36.61 6.88
CA LYS A 911 -1.20 -37.44 6.35
C LYS A 911 -0.49 -36.79 5.15
N ASP A 912 -1.23 -36.12 4.28
CA ASP A 912 -0.66 -35.38 3.14
C ASP A 912 0.31 -34.31 3.58
N ILE A 913 -0.09 -33.55 4.61
CA ILE A 913 0.74 -32.47 5.17
C ILE A 913 1.96 -33.05 5.89
N GLN A 914 1.77 -34.12 6.66
CA GLN A 914 2.88 -34.78 7.34
C GLN A 914 3.92 -35.31 6.35
N ASP A 915 3.49 -35.94 5.27
CA ASP A 915 4.40 -36.50 4.25
C ASP A 915 5.13 -35.39 3.49
N ALA A 916 4.45 -34.30 3.17
CA ALA A 916 5.08 -33.13 2.58
C ALA A 916 6.07 -32.47 3.55
N ALA A 917 5.73 -32.33 4.82
CA ALA A 917 6.65 -31.81 5.84
C ALA A 917 7.91 -32.69 5.99
N LYS A 918 7.77 -34.01 5.97
CA LYS A 918 8.91 -34.94 5.95
C LYS A 918 9.81 -34.76 4.73
N LEU A 919 9.24 -34.41 3.59
CA LEU A 919 9.97 -34.15 2.36
C LEU A 919 10.68 -32.80 2.35
N LEU A 920 9.97 -31.74 2.75
CA LEU A 920 10.41 -30.35 2.56
C LEU A 920 11.19 -29.79 3.78
N LEU A 921 10.87 -30.22 5.00
CA LEU A 921 11.48 -29.67 6.22
C LEU A 921 12.62 -30.52 6.77
N THR A 922 13.34 -31.21 5.88
CA THR A 922 14.51 -31.99 6.30
C THR A 922 15.66 -31.08 6.71
N THR A 923 16.43 -31.48 7.72
CA THR A 923 17.61 -30.72 8.17
C THR A 923 18.85 -30.92 7.30
N LYS A 924 18.69 -31.49 6.12
CA LYS A 924 19.84 -31.78 5.21
C LYS A 924 20.44 -30.51 4.63
N ASN A 925 19.59 -29.57 4.25
CA ASN A 925 20.02 -28.27 3.72
C ASN A 925 19.21 -27.21 4.46
N VAL A 926 19.81 -26.63 5.46
CA VAL A 926 19.22 -25.56 6.26
C VAL A 926 20.25 -24.49 6.56
N LEU A 927 19.87 -23.25 6.33
CA LEU A 927 20.64 -22.08 6.71
C LEU A 927 19.92 -21.38 7.85
N THR A 928 20.61 -21.15 8.96
CA THR A 928 20.10 -20.34 10.09
C THR A 928 20.94 -19.09 10.22
N GLY A 929 20.33 -17.94 9.98
CA GLY A 929 20.94 -16.63 10.18
C GLY A 929 20.36 -15.92 11.41
N ILE A 930 21.22 -15.30 12.22
CA ILE A 930 20.82 -14.55 13.39
C ILE A 930 21.41 -13.14 13.31
N LEU A 931 20.55 -12.13 13.35
CA LEU A 931 20.95 -10.75 13.59
C LEU A 931 20.85 -10.48 15.09
N MET A 932 21.95 -10.05 15.69
CA MET A 932 22.05 -9.65 17.10
C MET A 932 22.41 -8.16 17.18
N PRO A 933 22.07 -7.46 18.26
CA PRO A 933 22.55 -6.10 18.47
C PRO A 933 24.07 -6.02 18.60
N GLU A 934 24.62 -4.85 18.39
CA GLU A 934 26.05 -4.59 18.63
C GLU A 934 26.42 -4.95 20.10
N LYS A 935 27.54 -5.62 20.28
CA LYS A 935 28.05 -5.86 21.63
C LYS A 935 28.38 -4.52 22.30
N LYS A 936 27.82 -4.28 23.49
CA LYS A 936 28.21 -3.08 24.25
C LYS A 936 29.71 -3.14 24.44
N SER A 937 30.44 -2.13 23.97
CA SER A 937 31.84 -1.93 24.35
C SER A 937 31.85 -1.80 25.88
N LYS A 938 32.60 -2.69 26.53
CA LYS A 938 32.81 -2.62 27.97
C LYS A 938 33.51 -1.34 28.37
#